data_b15dae865a50656aa091464d407f6ed4
#
_entry.id   b15dae865a50656aa091464d407f6ed4
#
_cell.length_a   1.000
_cell.length_b   1.000
_cell.length_c   1.000
_cell.angle_alpha   90.00
_cell.angle_beta   90.00
_cell.angle_gamma   90.00
#
_symmetry.space_group_name_H-M   'P 1'
#
loop_
_entity.id
_entity.type
_entity.pdbx_description
1 polymer ?
#
loop_
_entity_poly.entity_id
_entity_poly.type
_entity_poly.pdbx_seq_one_letter_code
_entity_poly.pdbx_strand_id
1 'polypeptide(L)'
;MTFKNILTALTLILFLSSLSYSQDKNGSKSKYTLSHPLKFGPENVYSARKDFKPGLDSFKVVAILVQFVEDNDPRTSGNGLFDLSNKYYNPATQMDTVIDSPPYDSAYFADHLKFLKNYFSKSSKGKLNISYDLYGQVINLPHQMQYYSPQTNESNIKLGYLYQDAWSRADSFINLNGYNESNTAFVIFHAGVGRDVDLSSIYGYDPTPYDIPSVYLGLKNLQSFFGSNYNGIQSSDGFNIQNSLIIPSTELRELQLTSGNFLIELGMNGILAANFGSYLGLPDLFNTSTGVTAIGRFGLMDGQSLFSYNGIFPPEPSAWEKIYLGWVDPVLISNGSQNIKIPTSSKNIYRDSTIYKVLMSAQEYFLIENRNRDPQNNGQTIYTRNRAFNDSTVYPQDEENGFYYSNAYTSLYKLNGNLTDVETFDWSLPGLINNNNNYKGGILIWHIDESVINANISTNTINNNINHRGVDLEEAKGAQEIGVTFSTPFGNITGDGTPVDYWYLGNHEVPANIYRNAFTPSSYPNSLSYSLANNNIFIQNFSSIDTLMTLNVSIGSSQISPISNFPKFVGVDSSGNSQAIAFDYSGDTGEEIFLNSNKSVYGFKSNGSPVDSAAPDGLILSNFGKYIPATNTTLNHKYIIALSDTGIAFKNDLGTNRFSMGSGNSSCPPFVNENTDFVYAGKSNGQIIKINADGFKFNIDSSSGIIKQFSVVSADTFNYITNANKYIVTGNITSSNSTDILIINNNSEFILNGTKININYNVTGINNSPVLADINSDGKQEIIFSNGDVIYAVNANGVLLDNFPVDFNDSISSGVSVADINNDNVYDLIFATSNGDLYAYGINGAVVSGFPVKVGLNTTSTPAIANLNDTLALIVVSGDGYLYGFKTNLIYNQNKVLWKNYLKDKYLSNNNYLSGNSPASYSGKLPSDKVYNWPNPVYDGQTFIRYYINGIASSVSVKILDLSGELVTTLPATAFSNADNEVVWNVSGVQSGIYYGIVEGNIDGSSETQVIKIAIVK
;
A
#
# COMPACT_ATOMS: atom_id res chain seq x y z
N MET A 1 -44.16 19.30 -21.40
CA MET A 1 -42.80 18.82 -21.02
C MET A 1 -42.84 18.44 -19.56
N THR A 2 -42.57 17.17 -19.20
CA THR A 2 -42.61 16.73 -17.80
C THR A 2 -41.31 17.13 -17.09
N PHE A 3 -41.38 17.36 -15.82
CA PHE A 3 -40.25 17.76 -14.96
C PHE A 3 -38.99 16.84 -15.13
N LYS A 4 -39.22 15.57 -15.50
CA LYS A 4 -38.20 14.60 -15.86
C LYS A 4 -37.40 14.99 -17.11
N ASN A 5 -38.07 15.56 -18.12
CA ASN A 5 -37.43 16.02 -19.38
C ASN A 5 -36.62 17.30 -19.16
N ILE A 6 -37.05 18.16 -18.23
CA ILE A 6 -36.32 19.37 -17.85
C ILE A 6 -35.07 18.99 -17.01
N LEU A 7 -35.18 18.01 -16.13
CA LEU A 7 -34.05 17.51 -15.33
C LEU A 7 -33.01 16.83 -16.24
N THR A 8 -33.46 16.02 -17.21
CA THR A 8 -32.56 15.36 -18.17
C THR A 8 -31.91 16.40 -19.11
N ALA A 9 -32.62 17.44 -19.51
CA ALA A 9 -32.07 18.53 -20.31
C ALA A 9 -31.09 19.39 -19.48
N LEU A 10 -31.37 19.66 -18.19
CA LEU A 10 -30.45 20.35 -17.31
C LEU A 10 -29.20 19.51 -17.00
N THR A 11 -29.36 18.21 -16.77
CA THR A 11 -28.21 17.30 -16.58
C THR A 11 -27.38 17.20 -17.85
N LEU A 12 -27.99 17.16 -19.01
CA LEU A 12 -27.29 17.18 -20.30
C LEU A 12 -26.61 18.53 -20.58
N ILE A 13 -27.20 19.65 -20.18
CA ILE A 13 -26.61 20.99 -20.32
C ILE A 13 -25.48 21.18 -19.27
N LEU A 14 -25.60 20.65 -18.07
CA LEU A 14 -24.52 20.64 -17.06
C LEU A 14 -23.38 19.71 -17.48
N PHE A 15 -23.70 18.56 -18.07
CA PHE A 15 -22.69 17.68 -18.66
C PHE A 15 -22.02 18.31 -19.89
N LEU A 16 -22.75 19.00 -20.73
CA LEU A 16 -22.22 19.72 -21.89
C LEU A 16 -21.45 20.99 -21.49
N SER A 17 -21.79 21.63 -20.38
CA SER A 17 -21.01 22.78 -19.88
C SER A 17 -19.71 22.33 -19.17
N SER A 18 -19.70 21.19 -18.48
CA SER A 18 -18.46 20.59 -17.95
C SER A 18 -17.57 20.06 -19.09
N LEU A 19 -18.17 19.47 -20.13
CA LEU A 19 -17.47 19.09 -21.36
C LEU A 19 -16.97 20.30 -22.17
N SER A 20 -17.66 21.44 -22.12
CA SER A 20 -17.21 22.65 -22.82
C SER A 20 -16.07 23.38 -22.12
N TYR A 21 -15.87 23.14 -20.82
CA TYR A 21 -14.67 23.61 -20.11
C TYR A 21 -13.47 22.67 -20.30
N SER A 22 -13.70 21.40 -20.63
CA SER A 22 -12.67 20.44 -21.02
C SER A 22 -12.37 20.43 -22.52
N GLN A 23 -13.18 21.13 -23.35
CA GLN A 23 -12.87 21.35 -24.74
C GLN A 23 -11.97 22.57 -24.89
N ASP A 24 -10.68 22.30 -24.77
CA ASP A 24 -9.70 23.17 -25.40
C ASP A 24 -10.04 23.45 -26.85
N LYS A 25 -10.23 24.70 -27.15
CA LYS A 25 -10.46 25.14 -28.53
C LYS A 25 -9.26 24.89 -29.46
N ASN A 26 -8.12 24.44 -28.90
CA ASN A 26 -6.88 24.22 -29.64
C ASN A 26 -6.22 22.90 -29.19
N GLY A 27 -6.71 21.82 -29.64
CA GLY A 27 -6.27 20.48 -29.67
C GLY A 27 -4.84 20.08 -29.30
N SER A 28 -4.31 20.48 -28.12
CA SER A 28 -2.97 20.15 -27.71
C SER A 28 -2.89 19.23 -26.47
N LYS A 29 -3.94 18.47 -26.20
CA LYS A 29 -3.80 17.32 -25.31
C LYS A 29 -2.90 16.30 -26.00
N SER A 30 -1.91 15.76 -25.29
CA SER A 30 -1.14 14.67 -25.84
C SER A 30 -2.09 13.56 -26.27
N LYS A 31 -2.20 13.35 -27.57
CA LYS A 31 -3.04 12.31 -28.18
C LYS A 31 -2.34 10.97 -28.21
N TYR A 32 -1.15 10.89 -27.66
CA TYR A 32 -0.23 9.81 -27.87
C TYR A 32 -0.09 8.99 -26.58
N THR A 33 -0.21 7.68 -26.69
CA THR A 33 0.12 6.71 -25.67
C THR A 33 1.37 5.95 -26.08
N LEU A 34 2.13 5.45 -25.11
CA LEU A 34 3.28 4.61 -25.40
C LEU A 34 2.83 3.27 -25.95
N SER A 35 3.51 2.80 -26.99
CA SER A 35 3.24 1.51 -27.62
C SER A 35 3.79 0.31 -26.83
N HIS A 36 4.68 0.57 -25.87
CA HIS A 36 5.40 -0.47 -25.12
C HIS A 36 5.98 0.08 -23.82
N PRO A 37 6.36 -0.79 -22.84
CA PRO A 37 7.12 -0.39 -21.68
C PRO A 37 8.51 0.15 -22.04
N LEU A 38 9.03 1.11 -21.26
CA LEU A 38 10.36 1.69 -21.47
C LEU A 38 11.49 0.76 -21.06
N LYS A 39 11.20 -0.32 -20.36
CA LYS A 39 12.14 -1.39 -20.03
C LYS A 39 11.45 -2.75 -20.03
N PHE A 40 12.15 -3.78 -20.43
CA PHE A 40 11.66 -5.15 -20.44
C PHE A 40 12.27 -5.97 -19.30
N GLY A 41 11.41 -6.40 -18.39
CA GLY A 41 11.79 -7.32 -17.32
C GLY A 41 12.45 -6.68 -16.11
N PRO A 42 12.61 -7.47 -15.04
CA PRO A 42 13.02 -6.96 -13.75
C PRO A 42 14.52 -6.70 -13.69
N GLU A 43 14.91 -5.48 -13.57
CA GLU A 43 16.20 -5.15 -12.99
C GLU A 43 16.00 -4.77 -11.53
N ASN A 44 16.47 -5.62 -10.62
CA ASN A 44 16.58 -5.27 -9.21
C ASN A 44 17.72 -4.25 -9.00
N VAL A 45 17.61 -3.12 -9.66
CA VAL A 45 18.57 -2.02 -9.50
C VAL A 45 18.47 -1.45 -8.09
N TYR A 46 17.29 -1.53 -7.48
CA TYR A 46 17.03 -1.03 -6.12
C TYR A 46 17.85 -1.76 -5.04
N SER A 47 18.03 -3.08 -5.11
CA SER A 47 18.83 -3.80 -4.11
C SER A 47 20.34 -3.57 -4.27
N ALA A 48 20.81 -3.30 -5.49
CA ALA A 48 22.22 -3.01 -5.76
C ALA A 48 22.58 -1.54 -5.44
N ARG A 49 21.59 -0.64 -5.37
CA ARG A 49 21.78 0.79 -5.11
C ARG A 49 21.39 1.24 -3.71
N LYS A 50 21.02 0.37 -2.78
CA LYS A 50 20.86 0.70 -1.35
C LYS A 50 22.11 1.36 -0.74
N ASP A 51 23.27 1.18 -1.36
CA ASP A 51 24.53 1.81 -0.99
C ASP A 51 24.81 3.10 -1.80
N PHE A 52 23.87 3.52 -2.65
CA PHE A 52 23.94 4.78 -3.37
C PHE A 52 23.87 5.93 -2.36
N LYS A 53 25.01 6.56 -2.09
CA LYS A 53 25.04 7.73 -1.22
C LYS A 53 24.64 8.95 -2.03
N PRO A 54 23.48 9.56 -1.76
CA PRO A 54 23.12 10.79 -2.45
C PRO A 54 24.16 11.86 -2.10
N GLY A 55 24.86 12.32 -3.09
CA GLY A 55 25.74 13.45 -2.80
C GLY A 55 26.94 13.68 -3.66
N LEU A 56 27.17 13.04 -4.77
CA LEU A 56 28.22 13.37 -5.76
C LEU A 56 28.38 12.26 -6.81
N ASP A 57 27.27 11.65 -7.23
CA ASP A 57 27.39 10.57 -8.19
C ASP A 57 27.55 11.13 -9.60
N SER A 58 28.73 10.91 -10.14
CA SER A 58 29.05 11.22 -11.52
C SER A 58 28.73 10.01 -12.38
N PHE A 59 27.74 10.17 -13.25
CA PHE A 59 27.44 9.18 -14.29
C PHE A 59 28.15 9.56 -15.59
N LYS A 60 28.56 8.54 -16.31
CA LYS A 60 29.13 8.68 -17.63
C LYS A 60 28.16 8.10 -18.66
N VAL A 61 27.94 8.86 -19.73
CA VAL A 61 27.17 8.37 -20.88
C VAL A 61 28.13 8.16 -22.04
N VAL A 62 28.14 6.96 -22.60
CA VAL A 62 28.87 6.62 -23.82
C VAL A 62 27.86 6.42 -24.94
N ALA A 63 27.92 7.25 -25.97
CA ALA A 63 26.96 7.22 -27.06
C ALA A 63 27.60 6.93 -28.40
N ILE A 64 26.95 6.10 -29.20
CA ILE A 64 27.35 5.74 -30.58
C ILE A 64 26.18 6.00 -31.54
N LEU A 65 26.54 6.19 -32.81
CA LEU A 65 25.61 6.41 -33.91
C LEU A 65 25.57 5.19 -34.80
N VAL A 66 24.39 4.60 -35.03
CA VAL A 66 24.24 3.42 -35.87
C VAL A 66 23.23 3.64 -37.00
N GLN A 67 23.49 3.10 -38.16
CA GLN A 67 22.54 3.06 -39.27
C GLN A 67 22.50 1.64 -39.87
N PHE A 68 21.43 1.36 -40.60
CA PHE A 68 21.11 0.03 -41.12
C PHE A 68 21.51 -0.11 -42.58
N VAL A 69 21.37 -1.34 -43.09
CA VAL A 69 21.39 -1.53 -44.53
C VAL A 69 20.20 -0.79 -45.13
N GLU A 70 20.46 0.01 -46.16
CA GLU A 70 19.43 0.78 -46.82
C GLU A 70 18.28 -0.11 -47.30
N ASP A 71 17.05 0.33 -47.08
CA ASP A 71 15.83 -0.30 -47.57
C ASP A 71 14.82 0.72 -48.11
N ASN A 72 13.82 0.21 -48.81
CA ASN A 72 12.70 1.01 -49.29
C ASN A 72 11.35 0.41 -48.86
N ASP A 73 11.34 -0.33 -47.76
CA ASP A 73 10.12 -0.93 -47.20
C ASP A 73 9.19 0.20 -46.66
N PRO A 74 7.97 0.35 -47.17
CA PRO A 74 7.05 1.41 -46.67
C PRO A 74 6.58 1.19 -45.23
N ARG A 75 6.87 0.03 -44.64
CA ARG A 75 6.59 -0.33 -43.23
C ARG A 75 7.70 0.08 -42.27
N THR A 76 8.77 0.71 -42.80
CA THR A 76 9.85 1.34 -42.05
C THR A 76 9.85 2.83 -42.33
N SER A 77 9.99 3.65 -41.30
CA SER A 77 10.11 5.09 -41.50
C SER A 77 11.52 5.45 -41.97
N GLY A 78 11.62 6.14 -43.13
CA GLY A 78 12.89 6.48 -43.73
C GLY A 78 13.44 5.30 -44.60
N ASN A 79 14.76 5.27 -44.75
CA ASN A 79 15.46 4.25 -45.58
C ASN A 79 16.55 3.51 -44.79
N GLY A 80 16.53 3.59 -43.47
CA GLY A 80 17.55 2.94 -42.62
C GLY A 80 18.83 3.76 -42.42
N LEU A 81 18.99 4.90 -43.11
CA LEU A 81 20.15 5.79 -42.99
C LEU A 81 19.78 7.09 -42.27
N PHE A 82 20.77 7.73 -41.65
CA PHE A 82 20.55 9.06 -41.06
C PHE A 82 20.20 10.10 -42.15
N ASP A 83 19.12 10.85 -41.92
CA ASP A 83 18.75 11.99 -42.77
C ASP A 83 19.68 13.18 -42.49
N LEU A 84 20.57 13.47 -43.39
CA LEU A 84 21.49 14.60 -43.32
C LEU A 84 21.02 15.80 -44.15
N SER A 85 19.79 15.78 -44.61
CA SER A 85 19.20 16.84 -45.42
C SER A 85 18.85 18.06 -44.59
N ASN A 86 18.52 19.16 -45.27
CA ASN A 86 18.00 20.39 -44.70
C ASN A 86 16.52 20.63 -45.08
N LYS A 87 15.77 19.54 -45.25
CA LYS A 87 14.40 19.64 -45.82
C LYS A 87 13.43 20.54 -45.05
N TYR A 88 13.66 20.73 -43.77
CA TYR A 88 12.81 21.59 -42.92
C TYR A 88 13.46 22.92 -42.56
N TYR A 89 14.63 23.23 -43.05
CA TYR A 89 15.29 24.51 -42.80
C TYR A 89 14.86 25.56 -43.81
N ASN A 90 14.40 26.70 -43.33
CA ASN A 90 14.06 27.86 -44.15
C ASN A 90 15.26 28.85 -44.22
N PRO A 91 15.98 28.95 -45.34
CA PRO A 91 17.12 29.82 -45.47
C PRO A 91 16.79 31.31 -45.34
N ALA A 92 15.54 31.71 -45.68
CA ALA A 92 15.13 33.13 -45.61
C ALA A 92 14.91 33.61 -44.18
N THR A 93 14.45 32.76 -43.31
CA THR A 93 14.26 33.06 -41.87
C THR A 93 15.41 32.55 -41.00
N GLN A 94 16.28 31.70 -41.52
CA GLN A 94 17.32 30.95 -40.84
C GLN A 94 16.80 30.13 -39.69
N MET A 95 15.60 29.60 -39.83
CA MET A 95 14.90 28.80 -38.81
C MET A 95 14.48 27.44 -39.36
N ASP A 96 14.44 26.46 -38.51
CA ASP A 96 13.78 25.18 -38.75
C ASP A 96 12.25 25.38 -38.68
N THR A 97 11.52 24.61 -39.46
CA THR A 97 10.05 24.71 -39.53
C THR A 97 9.33 23.63 -38.75
N VAL A 98 10.08 22.64 -38.24
CA VAL A 98 9.59 21.56 -37.39
C VAL A 98 10.56 21.33 -36.23
N ILE A 99 10.07 20.71 -35.15
CA ILE A 99 10.91 20.34 -34.00
C ILE A 99 11.84 19.18 -34.38
N ASP A 100 13.00 19.11 -33.68
CA ASP A 100 13.99 18.03 -33.84
C ASP A 100 14.23 17.64 -35.33
N SER A 101 14.41 18.65 -36.17
CA SER A 101 14.59 18.51 -37.62
C SER A 101 15.99 18.04 -37.98
N PRO A 102 16.16 17.33 -39.12
CA PRO A 102 17.47 17.01 -39.66
C PRO A 102 18.28 18.26 -40.02
N PRO A 103 19.61 18.20 -40.08
CA PRO A 103 20.44 16.99 -40.22
C PRO A 103 20.69 16.26 -38.90
N TYR A 104 20.53 14.94 -38.92
CA TYR A 104 20.83 14.08 -37.75
C TYR A 104 22.30 13.70 -37.71
N ASP A 105 23.13 14.68 -37.49
CA ASP A 105 24.57 14.56 -37.40
C ASP A 105 25.04 14.46 -35.91
N SER A 106 26.34 14.31 -35.68
CA SER A 106 26.91 14.20 -34.34
C SER A 106 26.62 15.42 -33.45
N ALA A 107 26.47 16.60 -34.03
CA ALA A 107 26.19 17.82 -33.31
C ALA A 107 24.73 17.83 -32.79
N TYR A 108 23.79 17.31 -33.57
CA TYR A 108 22.40 17.10 -33.16
C TYR A 108 22.31 16.19 -31.92
N PHE A 109 22.95 15.03 -31.93
CA PHE A 109 22.92 14.12 -30.79
C PHE A 109 23.64 14.66 -29.56
N ALA A 110 24.71 15.45 -29.76
CA ALA A 110 25.39 16.14 -28.66
C ALA A 110 24.48 17.16 -27.95
N ASP A 111 23.54 17.80 -28.66
CA ASP A 111 22.56 18.70 -28.07
C ASP A 111 21.59 17.96 -27.15
N HIS A 112 21.09 16.81 -27.59
CA HIS A 112 20.20 15.97 -26.78
C HIS A 112 20.91 15.39 -25.55
N LEU A 113 22.18 15.02 -25.65
CA LEU A 113 22.99 14.62 -24.49
C LEU A 113 23.26 15.79 -23.54
N LYS A 114 23.43 17.01 -24.07
CA LYS A 114 23.51 18.23 -23.26
C LYS A 114 22.20 18.52 -22.55
N PHE A 115 21.05 18.32 -23.22
CA PHE A 115 19.75 18.40 -22.60
C PHE A 115 19.62 17.40 -21.45
N LEU A 116 19.94 16.12 -21.69
CA LEU A 116 19.91 15.06 -20.68
C LEU A 116 20.69 15.43 -19.42
N LYS A 117 21.92 15.91 -19.62
CA LYS A 117 22.78 16.41 -18.54
C LYS A 117 22.12 17.52 -17.74
N ASN A 118 21.56 18.53 -18.42
CA ASN A 118 20.94 19.69 -17.78
C ASN A 118 19.65 19.30 -17.04
N TYR A 119 18.84 18.42 -17.64
CA TYR A 119 17.61 17.90 -17.04
C TYR A 119 17.89 17.23 -15.69
N PHE A 120 18.79 16.25 -15.67
CA PHE A 120 19.07 15.51 -14.44
C PHE A 120 19.85 16.34 -13.41
N SER A 121 20.73 17.23 -13.84
CA SER A 121 21.42 18.15 -12.93
C SER A 121 20.44 19.08 -12.20
N LYS A 122 19.48 19.67 -12.92
CA LYS A 122 18.47 20.57 -12.33
C LYS A 122 17.47 19.80 -11.46
N SER A 123 16.89 18.71 -11.98
CA SER A 123 15.88 17.91 -11.27
C SER A 123 16.43 17.29 -9.98
N SER A 124 17.70 16.92 -9.94
CA SER A 124 18.37 16.38 -8.75
C SER A 124 18.96 17.46 -7.84
N LYS A 125 18.81 18.76 -8.19
CA LYS A 125 19.45 19.89 -7.51
C LYS A 125 20.99 19.74 -7.41
N GLY A 126 21.61 19.23 -8.47
CA GLY A 126 23.03 18.99 -8.58
C GLY A 126 23.57 17.75 -7.86
N LYS A 127 22.69 16.91 -7.30
CA LYS A 127 23.10 15.64 -6.69
C LYS A 127 23.56 14.61 -7.73
N LEU A 128 23.06 14.71 -8.96
CA LEU A 128 23.45 13.85 -10.06
C LEU A 128 24.13 14.69 -11.14
N ASN A 129 25.34 14.29 -11.48
CA ASN A 129 26.14 14.88 -12.56
C ASN A 129 26.30 13.87 -13.71
N ILE A 130 26.03 14.31 -14.94
CA ILE A 130 26.26 13.52 -16.14
C ILE A 130 27.40 14.14 -16.94
N SER A 131 28.36 13.31 -17.31
CA SER A 131 29.31 13.60 -18.39
C SER A 131 29.07 12.64 -19.54
N TYR A 132 29.35 13.05 -20.76
CA TYR A 132 29.12 12.19 -21.91
C TYR A 132 30.24 12.24 -22.91
N ASP A 133 30.49 11.11 -23.56
CA ASP A 133 31.34 10.95 -24.73
C ASP A 133 30.49 10.43 -25.89
N LEU A 134 30.38 11.23 -26.94
CA LEU A 134 29.70 10.86 -28.16
C LEU A 134 30.75 10.49 -29.23
N TYR A 135 30.75 9.25 -29.64
CA TYR A 135 31.55 8.79 -30.76
C TYR A 135 30.76 9.02 -32.06
N GLY A 136 31.09 10.12 -32.73
CA GLY A 136 30.35 10.62 -33.89
C GLY A 136 30.57 9.84 -35.20
N GLN A 137 31.39 8.79 -35.17
CA GLN A 137 31.55 7.89 -36.34
C GLN A 137 30.28 7.05 -36.47
N VAL A 138 29.67 7.11 -37.68
CA VAL A 138 28.47 6.30 -37.96
C VAL A 138 28.84 4.86 -38.22
N ILE A 139 28.23 3.94 -37.51
CA ILE A 139 28.40 2.50 -37.63
C ILE A 139 27.35 1.93 -38.58
N ASN A 140 27.80 1.22 -39.64
CA ASN A 140 26.90 0.50 -40.52
C ASN A 140 26.63 -0.91 -39.98
N LEU A 141 25.37 -1.17 -39.60
CA LEU A 141 24.93 -2.49 -39.16
C LEU A 141 24.76 -3.44 -40.35
N PRO A 142 24.84 -4.78 -40.14
CA PRO A 142 24.83 -5.74 -41.24
C PRO A 142 23.45 -6.05 -41.82
N HIS A 143 22.35 -5.59 -41.18
CA HIS A 143 21.00 -5.90 -41.57
C HIS A 143 20.13 -4.63 -41.69
N GLN A 144 19.00 -4.76 -42.36
CA GLN A 144 17.95 -3.73 -42.41
C GLN A 144 17.27 -3.57 -41.04
N MET A 145 16.59 -2.44 -40.79
CA MET A 145 15.94 -2.11 -39.55
C MET A 145 14.95 -3.19 -39.09
N GLN A 146 14.14 -3.73 -40.01
CA GLN A 146 13.17 -4.79 -39.72
C GLN A 146 13.77 -6.04 -39.05
N TYR A 147 15.04 -6.35 -39.25
CA TYR A 147 15.73 -7.49 -38.63
C TYR A 147 15.84 -7.28 -37.09
N TYR A 148 16.01 -6.04 -36.66
CA TYR A 148 16.17 -5.65 -35.27
C TYR A 148 14.87 -5.24 -34.59
N SER A 149 13.78 -5.01 -35.32
CA SER A 149 12.48 -4.62 -34.80
C SER A 149 11.66 -5.82 -34.35
N PRO A 150 11.33 -5.97 -33.06
CA PRO A 150 10.42 -7.00 -32.59
C PRO A 150 8.99 -6.66 -33.00
N GLN A 151 8.25 -7.63 -33.56
CA GLN A 151 6.84 -7.48 -33.90
C GLN A 151 5.96 -7.85 -32.72
N THR A 152 4.69 -7.45 -32.77
CA THR A 152 3.68 -7.84 -31.77
C THR A 152 3.67 -9.36 -31.64
N ASN A 153 3.77 -9.87 -30.40
CA ASN A 153 3.89 -11.30 -30.06
C ASN A 153 5.22 -11.98 -30.42
N GLU A 154 6.23 -11.27 -30.88
CA GLU A 154 7.59 -11.79 -30.99
C GLU A 154 8.42 -11.55 -29.72
N SER A 155 9.50 -12.29 -29.59
CA SER A 155 10.47 -12.08 -28.54
C SER A 155 11.24 -10.76 -28.76
N ASN A 156 11.49 -10.01 -27.70
CA ASN A 156 12.31 -8.80 -27.73
C ASN A 156 13.82 -9.06 -27.96
N ILE A 157 14.23 -10.31 -28.20
CA ILE A 157 15.62 -10.69 -28.47
C ILE A 157 16.23 -9.94 -29.67
N LYS A 158 15.39 -9.48 -30.60
CA LYS A 158 15.83 -8.67 -31.75
C LYS A 158 16.52 -7.38 -31.32
N LEU A 159 16.08 -6.76 -30.23
CA LEU A 159 16.74 -5.61 -29.64
C LEU A 159 18.11 -5.99 -29.03
N GLY A 160 18.19 -7.22 -28.50
CA GLY A 160 19.47 -7.79 -28.07
C GLY A 160 20.46 -7.97 -29.24
N TYR A 161 19.98 -8.34 -30.44
CA TYR A 161 20.83 -8.42 -31.63
C TYR A 161 21.31 -7.04 -32.08
N LEU A 162 20.47 -6.02 -32.02
CA LEU A 162 20.87 -4.64 -32.25
C LEU A 162 21.98 -4.21 -31.29
N TYR A 163 21.79 -4.48 -29.98
CA TYR A 163 22.80 -4.21 -28.96
C TYR A 163 24.12 -4.93 -29.27
N GLN A 164 24.09 -6.24 -29.64
CA GLN A 164 25.30 -7.00 -29.93
C GLN A 164 26.03 -6.48 -31.17
N ASP A 165 25.31 -6.25 -32.25
CA ASP A 165 25.91 -5.79 -33.51
C ASP A 165 26.48 -4.40 -33.41
N ALA A 166 25.80 -3.50 -32.69
CA ALA A 166 26.24 -2.13 -32.51
C ALA A 166 27.49 -2.03 -31.62
N TRP A 167 27.51 -2.61 -30.46
CA TRP A 167 28.63 -2.46 -29.52
C TRP A 167 29.85 -3.32 -29.95
N SER A 168 29.66 -4.49 -30.54
CA SER A 168 30.79 -5.28 -31.09
C SER A 168 31.50 -4.53 -32.21
N ARG A 169 30.78 -3.73 -33.03
CA ARG A 169 31.39 -2.94 -34.10
C ARG A 169 32.01 -1.64 -33.55
N ALA A 170 31.44 -1.08 -32.50
CA ALA A 170 31.97 0.12 -31.84
C ALA A 170 33.34 -0.14 -31.20
N ASP A 171 33.60 -1.34 -30.73
CA ASP A 171 34.80 -1.71 -29.97
C ASP A 171 36.12 -1.32 -30.67
N SER A 172 36.12 -1.27 -32.00
CA SER A 172 37.33 -0.91 -32.77
C SER A 172 37.77 0.54 -32.67
N PHE A 173 36.91 1.47 -32.14
CA PHE A 173 37.21 2.90 -32.08
C PHE A 173 36.76 3.60 -30.79
N ILE A 174 36.01 2.90 -29.89
CA ILE A 174 35.74 3.38 -28.56
C ILE A 174 36.89 3.06 -27.61
N ASN A 175 37.08 3.88 -26.59
CA ASN A 175 38.08 3.62 -25.54
C ASN A 175 37.37 3.74 -24.19
N LEU A 176 37.25 2.62 -23.50
CA LEU A 176 36.56 2.49 -22.21
C LEU A 176 37.54 2.41 -21.03
N ASN A 177 38.83 2.66 -21.23
CA ASN A 177 39.80 2.72 -20.14
C ASN A 177 39.44 3.82 -19.15
N GLY A 178 39.36 3.46 -17.86
CA GLY A 178 39.01 4.38 -16.79
C GLY A 178 37.51 4.62 -16.56
N TYR A 179 36.64 3.94 -17.31
CA TYR A 179 35.19 3.89 -17.03
C TYR A 179 34.89 2.86 -15.94
N ASN A 180 33.73 2.99 -15.34
CA ASN A 180 33.25 2.06 -14.30
C ASN A 180 31.91 1.47 -14.72
N GLU A 181 31.79 0.16 -14.71
CA GLU A 181 30.57 -0.57 -15.11
C GLU A 181 29.32 -0.14 -14.31
N SER A 182 29.50 0.23 -13.03
CA SER A 182 28.39 0.59 -12.14
C SER A 182 27.76 1.98 -12.41
N ASN A 183 28.47 2.90 -13.07
CA ASN A 183 27.99 4.26 -13.31
C ASN A 183 28.10 4.72 -14.78
N THR A 184 28.29 3.79 -15.72
CA THR A 184 28.34 4.08 -17.15
C THR A 184 27.07 3.58 -17.85
N ALA A 185 26.34 4.53 -18.43
CA ALA A 185 25.20 4.26 -19.31
C ALA A 185 25.66 4.27 -20.77
N PHE A 186 25.23 3.31 -21.53
CA PHE A 186 25.53 3.16 -22.94
C PHE A 186 24.31 3.57 -23.77
N VAL A 187 24.48 4.30 -24.84
CA VAL A 187 23.40 4.80 -25.70
C VAL A 187 23.71 4.47 -27.15
N ILE A 188 22.77 3.80 -27.79
CA ILE A 188 22.71 3.62 -29.22
C ILE A 188 21.71 4.64 -29.78
N PHE A 189 22.17 5.63 -30.52
CA PHE A 189 21.32 6.41 -31.39
C PHE A 189 21.25 5.74 -32.77
N HIS A 190 20.05 5.29 -33.16
CA HIS A 190 19.87 4.61 -34.44
C HIS A 190 19.18 5.50 -35.47
N ALA A 191 19.49 5.32 -36.74
CA ALA A 191 18.79 5.97 -37.81
C ALA A 191 17.31 5.57 -37.86
N GLY A 192 16.45 6.46 -38.31
CA GLY A 192 15.02 6.26 -38.43
C GLY A 192 14.21 6.83 -37.25
N VAL A 193 12.90 6.67 -37.32
CA VAL A 193 11.94 7.17 -36.32
C VAL A 193 11.66 6.09 -35.28
N GLY A 194 11.39 6.50 -34.04
CA GLY A 194 11.01 5.58 -32.97
C GLY A 194 9.60 4.99 -33.13
N ARG A 195 9.37 3.76 -32.68
CA ARG A 195 8.05 3.15 -32.61
C ARG A 195 7.46 3.31 -31.19
N ASP A 196 7.50 4.53 -30.67
CA ASP A 196 7.15 4.80 -29.28
C ASP A 196 5.69 5.18 -29.11
N VAL A 197 5.08 5.77 -30.14
CA VAL A 197 3.66 6.13 -30.16
C VAL A 197 2.81 4.95 -30.64
N ASP A 198 1.71 4.66 -29.95
CA ASP A 198 0.71 3.70 -30.40
C ASP A 198 -0.12 4.28 -31.57
N LEU A 199 0.36 4.07 -32.79
CA LEU A 199 -0.33 4.48 -34.00
C LEU A 199 -1.60 3.66 -34.26
N SER A 200 -1.71 2.46 -33.71
CA SER A 200 -2.89 1.62 -33.89
C SER A 200 -4.13 2.20 -33.22
N SER A 201 -3.96 2.90 -32.09
CA SER A 201 -5.04 3.62 -31.41
C SER A 201 -5.50 4.85 -32.20
N ILE A 202 -4.62 5.45 -33.01
CA ILE A 202 -4.90 6.67 -33.78
C ILE A 202 -5.50 6.34 -35.16
N TYR A 203 -4.93 5.37 -35.84
CA TYR A 203 -5.25 5.05 -37.25
C TYR A 203 -5.95 3.70 -37.43
N GLY A 204 -6.14 2.92 -36.34
CA GLY A 204 -6.68 1.56 -36.39
C GLY A 204 -5.66 0.49 -36.83
N TYR A 205 -4.45 0.87 -37.19
CA TYR A 205 -3.31 0.00 -37.50
C TYR A 205 -2.01 0.77 -37.37
N ASP A 206 -0.89 0.06 -37.20
CA ASP A 206 0.45 0.66 -37.24
C ASP A 206 0.96 0.64 -38.71
N PRO A 207 1.13 1.78 -39.38
CA PRO A 207 1.63 1.83 -40.73
C PRO A 207 3.14 1.53 -40.86
N THR A 208 3.88 1.69 -39.76
CA THR A 208 5.36 1.52 -39.74
C THR A 208 5.81 0.54 -38.65
N PRO A 209 5.32 -0.71 -38.66
CA PRO A 209 5.56 -1.69 -37.62
C PRO A 209 7.00 -2.17 -37.51
N TYR A 210 7.87 -1.82 -38.47
CA TYR A 210 9.29 -2.20 -38.48
C TYR A 210 10.20 -1.11 -37.90
N ASP A 211 9.67 0.02 -37.47
CA ASP A 211 10.42 0.97 -36.66
C ASP A 211 10.82 0.35 -35.32
N ILE A 212 11.91 0.81 -34.71
CA ILE A 212 12.45 0.24 -33.49
C ILE A 212 11.95 1.05 -32.29
N PRO A 213 11.42 0.41 -31.24
CA PRO A 213 10.97 1.10 -30.04
C PRO A 213 12.16 1.58 -29.20
N SER A 214 12.01 2.74 -28.54
CA SER A 214 12.96 3.22 -27.54
C SER A 214 12.88 2.38 -26.28
N VAL A 215 14.02 1.89 -25.78
CA VAL A 215 14.03 1.01 -24.62
C VAL A 215 15.36 1.04 -23.90
N TYR A 216 15.31 0.89 -22.58
CA TYR A 216 16.47 0.55 -21.78
C TYR A 216 16.59 -0.97 -21.65
N LEU A 217 17.75 -1.50 -22.04
CA LEU A 217 18.15 -2.88 -21.83
C LEU A 217 19.25 -2.95 -20.78
N GLY A 218 18.99 -3.60 -19.67
CA GLY A 218 20.01 -3.88 -18.69
C GLY A 218 20.48 -5.33 -18.73
N LEU A 219 21.41 -5.69 -17.83
CA LEU A 219 22.04 -7.01 -17.84
C LEU A 219 21.05 -8.17 -17.74
N LYS A 220 19.99 -8.03 -16.92
CA LYS A 220 18.97 -9.08 -16.78
C LYS A 220 18.15 -9.28 -18.05
N ASN A 221 17.85 -8.19 -18.76
CA ASN A 221 17.21 -8.30 -20.07
C ASN A 221 18.12 -9.06 -21.04
N LEU A 222 19.40 -8.70 -21.10
CA LEU A 222 20.38 -9.37 -21.93
C LEU A 222 20.56 -10.84 -21.54
N GLN A 223 20.55 -11.16 -20.26
CA GLN A 223 20.56 -12.54 -19.76
C GLN A 223 19.30 -13.33 -20.12
N SER A 224 18.15 -12.69 -20.15
CA SER A 224 16.91 -13.33 -20.61
C SER A 224 16.96 -13.69 -22.11
N PHE A 225 17.69 -12.92 -22.90
CA PHE A 225 17.85 -13.13 -24.33
C PHE A 225 18.95 -14.16 -24.65
N PHE A 226 20.08 -14.09 -23.96
CA PHE A 226 21.30 -14.82 -24.33
C PHE A 226 21.73 -15.88 -23.30
N GLY A 227 20.95 -16.07 -22.25
CA GLY A 227 21.21 -17.05 -21.20
C GLY A 227 21.81 -16.44 -19.92
N SER A 228 21.54 -17.07 -18.78
CA SER A 228 21.88 -16.56 -17.44
C SER A 228 23.36 -16.28 -17.18
N ASN A 229 24.25 -16.86 -17.96
CA ASN A 229 25.71 -16.65 -17.86
C ASN A 229 26.20 -15.48 -18.72
N TYR A 230 25.32 -14.81 -19.47
CA TYR A 230 25.71 -13.69 -20.31
C TYR A 230 26.12 -12.51 -19.43
N ASN A 231 27.29 -11.93 -19.69
CA ASN A 231 27.87 -10.85 -18.90
C ASN A 231 28.09 -9.55 -19.70
N GLY A 232 27.32 -9.36 -20.77
CA GLY A 232 27.49 -8.22 -21.68
C GLY A 232 28.52 -8.50 -22.77
N ILE A 233 28.87 -7.46 -23.52
CA ILE A 233 29.93 -7.51 -24.52
C ILE A 233 31.24 -7.10 -23.86
N GLN A 234 32.25 -7.97 -23.94
CA GLN A 234 33.59 -7.63 -23.48
C GLN A 234 34.29 -6.83 -24.56
N SER A 235 34.64 -5.58 -24.25
CA SER A 235 35.44 -4.75 -25.14
C SER A 235 36.89 -5.18 -25.18
N SER A 236 37.64 -4.71 -26.20
CA SER A 236 39.08 -4.93 -26.34
C SER A 236 39.89 -4.36 -25.17
N ASP A 237 39.35 -3.35 -24.47
CA ASP A 237 39.89 -2.75 -23.23
C ASP A 237 39.61 -3.58 -21.97
N GLY A 238 38.87 -4.69 -22.08
CA GLY A 238 38.49 -5.55 -20.96
C GLY A 238 37.29 -5.10 -20.18
N PHE A 239 36.58 -4.06 -20.62
CA PHE A 239 35.35 -3.55 -20.02
C PHE A 239 34.13 -4.38 -20.47
N ASN A 240 33.17 -4.67 -19.55
CA ASN A 240 31.93 -5.36 -19.93
C ASN A 240 30.81 -4.33 -20.15
N ILE A 241 30.33 -4.22 -21.38
CA ILE A 241 29.17 -3.40 -21.71
C ILE A 241 27.91 -4.20 -21.35
N GLN A 242 27.24 -3.83 -20.26
CA GLN A 242 26.15 -4.61 -19.64
C GLN A 242 24.77 -3.97 -19.78
N ASN A 243 24.70 -2.81 -20.40
CA ASN A 243 23.46 -2.08 -20.60
C ASN A 243 23.47 -1.28 -21.88
N SER A 244 22.30 -0.92 -22.38
CA SER A 244 22.19 0.06 -23.46
C SER A 244 20.78 0.70 -23.47
N LEU A 245 20.74 2.00 -23.64
CA LEU A 245 19.57 2.70 -24.14
C LEU A 245 19.57 2.58 -25.65
N ILE A 246 18.44 2.24 -26.24
CA ILE A 246 18.20 2.23 -27.69
C ILE A 246 17.26 3.42 -27.95
N ILE A 247 17.73 4.40 -28.69
CA ILE A 247 17.03 5.68 -28.92
C ILE A 247 17.07 5.99 -30.43
N PRO A 248 15.95 6.38 -31.04
CA PRO A 248 15.88 6.73 -32.46
C PRO A 248 16.60 8.06 -32.72
N SER A 249 16.82 8.37 -34.00
CA SER A 249 17.30 9.71 -34.39
C SER A 249 16.23 10.77 -34.16
N THR A 250 14.96 10.43 -34.17
CA THR A 250 13.84 11.37 -34.03
C THR A 250 12.55 10.65 -33.74
N GLU A 251 11.59 11.36 -33.14
CA GLU A 251 10.16 10.99 -33.10
C GLU A 251 9.32 11.75 -34.14
N LEU A 252 9.96 12.57 -34.94
CA LEU A 252 9.33 13.29 -36.05
C LEU A 252 8.93 12.31 -37.15
N ARG A 253 7.62 12.14 -37.41
CA ARG A 253 7.13 11.09 -38.30
C ARG A 253 6.28 11.64 -39.42
N GLU A 254 6.71 11.36 -40.65
CA GLU A 254 5.92 11.61 -41.86
C GLU A 254 5.14 10.35 -42.24
N LEU A 255 3.83 10.45 -42.24
CA LEU A 255 2.94 9.35 -42.60
C LEU A 255 2.22 9.65 -43.93
N GLN A 256 2.33 8.74 -44.89
CA GLN A 256 1.56 8.77 -46.12
C GLN A 256 0.32 7.88 -45.98
N LEU A 257 -0.82 8.49 -45.71
CA LEU A 257 -2.09 7.80 -45.57
C LEU A 257 -2.98 8.03 -46.79
N THR A 258 -3.98 7.17 -46.94
CA THR A 258 -4.96 7.33 -48.04
C THR A 258 -5.71 8.66 -47.97
N SER A 259 -5.79 9.28 -46.77
CA SER A 259 -6.42 10.58 -46.52
C SER A 259 -5.46 11.77 -46.74
N GLY A 260 -4.19 11.55 -47.05
CA GLY A 260 -3.18 12.58 -47.24
C GLY A 260 -1.90 12.35 -46.47
N ASN A 261 -0.94 13.25 -46.59
CA ASN A 261 0.30 13.23 -45.83
C ASN A 261 0.07 13.89 -44.49
N PHE A 262 0.50 13.23 -43.43
CA PHE A 262 0.46 13.72 -42.04
C PHE A 262 1.86 13.83 -41.48
N LEU A 263 2.12 14.89 -40.74
CA LEU A 263 3.33 15.09 -39.97
C LEU A 263 2.98 15.04 -38.48
N ILE A 264 3.57 14.07 -37.80
CA ILE A 264 3.53 13.99 -36.32
C ILE A 264 4.83 14.60 -35.83
N GLU A 265 4.72 15.77 -35.18
CA GLU A 265 5.87 16.48 -34.62
C GLU A 265 6.03 16.12 -33.16
N LEU A 266 7.03 15.28 -32.86
CA LEU A 266 7.43 14.91 -31.50
C LEU A 266 8.95 15.00 -31.39
N GLY A 267 9.38 15.57 -30.27
CA GLY A 267 10.80 15.59 -29.88
C GLY A 267 11.20 14.34 -29.12
N MET A 268 12.48 14.02 -29.11
CA MET A 268 12.99 12.82 -28.43
C MET A 268 13.49 13.05 -27.02
N ASN A 269 13.54 14.28 -26.52
CA ASN A 269 14.11 14.60 -25.21
C ASN A 269 13.34 13.94 -24.07
N GLY A 270 12.00 13.89 -24.14
CA GLY A 270 11.18 13.21 -23.15
C GLY A 270 11.50 11.72 -23.06
N ILE A 271 11.54 11.05 -24.21
CA ILE A 271 11.87 9.62 -24.32
C ILE A 271 13.30 9.34 -23.83
N LEU A 272 14.28 10.17 -24.24
CA LEU A 272 15.66 10.03 -23.79
C LEU A 272 15.79 10.18 -22.27
N ALA A 273 15.12 11.17 -21.68
CA ALA A 273 15.13 11.38 -20.24
C ALA A 273 14.51 10.21 -19.48
N ALA A 274 13.37 9.67 -19.94
CA ALA A 274 12.72 8.56 -19.30
C ALA A 274 13.51 7.26 -19.40
N ASN A 275 14.10 6.95 -20.57
CA ASN A 275 14.97 5.79 -20.71
C ASN A 275 16.22 5.87 -19.82
N PHE A 276 16.76 7.07 -19.63
CA PHE A 276 17.83 7.27 -18.65
C PHE A 276 17.29 7.15 -17.20
N GLY A 277 16.05 7.55 -16.93
CA GLY A 277 15.35 7.28 -15.68
C GLY A 277 15.25 5.77 -15.42
N SER A 278 14.93 4.96 -16.44
CA SER A 278 14.94 3.49 -16.37
C SER A 278 16.34 2.93 -16.07
N TYR A 279 17.40 3.50 -16.67
CA TYR A 279 18.78 3.17 -16.32
C TYR A 279 19.09 3.51 -14.85
N LEU A 280 18.61 4.62 -14.32
CA LEU A 280 18.73 4.97 -12.91
C LEU A 280 17.92 4.05 -11.98
N GLY A 281 17.02 3.23 -12.52
CA GLY A 281 16.23 2.23 -11.80
C GLY A 281 14.75 2.59 -11.60
N LEU A 282 14.30 3.74 -12.09
CA LEU A 282 12.88 4.10 -12.02
C LEU A 282 12.01 3.08 -12.79
N PRO A 283 10.92 2.60 -12.21
CA PRO A 283 9.90 1.84 -12.92
C PRO A 283 9.03 2.74 -13.78
N ASP A 284 8.33 2.17 -14.74
CA ASP A 284 7.28 2.88 -15.46
C ASP A 284 6.08 3.11 -14.54
N LEU A 285 5.50 4.30 -14.57
CA LEU A 285 4.35 4.71 -13.75
C LEU A 285 3.05 4.85 -14.55
N PHE A 286 3.00 4.34 -15.75
CA PHE A 286 1.78 4.15 -16.55
C PHE A 286 1.38 2.68 -16.57
N ASN A 287 0.20 2.37 -17.11
CA ASN A 287 -0.20 0.98 -17.33
C ASN A 287 0.63 0.36 -18.45
N THR A 288 1.62 -0.43 -18.12
CA THR A 288 2.58 -1.01 -19.06
C THR A 288 1.97 -2.05 -20.01
N SER A 289 0.78 -2.55 -19.72
CA SER A 289 0.06 -3.49 -20.59
C SER A 289 -0.73 -2.80 -21.69
N THR A 290 -1.17 -1.55 -21.45
CA THR A 290 -2.07 -0.82 -22.37
C THR A 290 -1.49 0.50 -22.86
N GLY A 291 -0.39 1.00 -22.28
CA GLY A 291 0.16 2.32 -22.56
C GLY A 291 -0.64 3.49 -21.95
N VAL A 292 -1.74 3.19 -21.25
CA VAL A 292 -2.61 4.22 -20.66
C VAL A 292 -1.91 4.87 -19.46
N THR A 293 -1.96 6.18 -19.41
CA THR A 293 -1.42 6.99 -18.31
C THR A 293 -1.99 6.58 -16.94
N ALA A 294 -1.22 6.77 -15.89
CA ALA A 294 -1.68 6.53 -14.52
C ALA A 294 -1.37 7.69 -13.56
N ILE A 295 -0.31 8.45 -13.82
CA ILE A 295 -0.01 9.66 -13.04
C ILE A 295 -0.11 10.95 -13.86
N GLY A 296 -0.56 10.84 -15.10
CA GLY A 296 -0.72 12.00 -15.98
C GLY A 296 0.60 12.67 -16.33
N ARG A 297 0.56 13.98 -16.46
CA ARG A 297 1.72 14.83 -16.77
C ARG A 297 2.44 15.35 -15.54
N PHE A 298 2.40 14.61 -14.40
CA PHE A 298 2.90 15.11 -13.12
C PHE A 298 4.23 14.50 -12.68
N GLY A 299 4.80 13.56 -13.43
CA GLY A 299 6.08 12.90 -13.15
C GLY A 299 6.84 12.56 -14.42
N LEU A 300 8.04 12.00 -14.31
CA LEU A 300 8.87 11.65 -15.47
C LEU A 300 8.43 10.35 -16.15
N MET A 301 8.09 9.32 -15.37
CA MET A 301 7.94 7.95 -15.87
C MET A 301 6.53 7.62 -16.36
N ASP A 302 5.81 8.59 -16.91
CA ASP A 302 4.49 8.40 -17.53
C ASP A 302 4.48 8.91 -18.97
N GLY A 303 3.84 8.18 -19.88
CA GLY A 303 3.80 8.50 -21.30
C GLY A 303 3.27 9.90 -21.61
N GLN A 304 2.32 10.39 -20.84
CA GLN A 304 1.78 11.74 -21.06
C GLN A 304 2.79 12.83 -20.69
N SER A 305 3.63 12.60 -19.70
CA SER A 305 4.74 13.50 -19.38
C SER A 305 5.81 13.53 -20.46
N LEU A 306 6.12 12.37 -21.03
CA LEU A 306 7.14 12.25 -22.07
C LEU A 306 6.77 12.99 -23.35
N PHE A 307 5.49 13.01 -23.66
CA PHE A 307 4.94 13.72 -24.83
C PHE A 307 4.49 15.15 -24.53
N SER A 308 4.69 15.65 -23.31
CA SER A 308 4.40 17.04 -22.95
C SER A 308 5.16 18.00 -23.90
N TYR A 309 4.50 19.06 -24.32
CA TYR A 309 5.06 19.98 -25.30
C TYR A 309 5.62 19.26 -26.54
N ASN A 310 4.88 18.26 -27.02
CA ASN A 310 5.29 17.41 -28.13
C ASN A 310 6.65 16.75 -27.91
N GLY A 311 6.93 16.28 -26.68
CA GLY A 311 8.15 15.56 -26.36
C GLY A 311 9.43 16.42 -26.23
N ILE A 312 9.31 17.73 -26.30
CA ILE A 312 10.46 18.65 -26.26
C ILE A 312 11.12 18.60 -24.89
N PHE A 313 10.33 18.61 -23.80
CA PHE A 313 10.85 18.38 -22.44
C PHE A 313 9.76 17.90 -21.49
N PRO A 314 10.05 16.89 -20.66
CA PRO A 314 9.14 16.44 -19.61
C PRO A 314 9.25 17.37 -18.37
N PRO A 315 8.27 17.31 -17.43
CA PRO A 315 8.40 17.94 -16.12
C PRO A 315 9.50 17.28 -15.30
N GLU A 316 9.85 17.86 -14.14
CA GLU A 316 10.68 17.17 -13.16
C GLU A 316 10.01 15.88 -12.68
N PRO A 317 10.78 14.87 -12.23
CA PRO A 317 10.24 13.69 -11.59
C PRO A 317 9.28 14.03 -10.44
N SER A 318 8.28 13.18 -10.18
CA SER A 318 7.34 13.29 -9.07
C SER A 318 8.03 13.21 -7.71
N ALA A 319 7.29 13.52 -6.64
CA ALA A 319 7.79 13.39 -5.26
C ALA A 319 8.31 11.98 -4.97
N TRP A 320 7.57 10.94 -5.40
CA TRP A 320 7.97 9.56 -5.18
C TRP A 320 9.24 9.20 -5.97
N GLU A 321 9.33 9.57 -7.24
CA GLU A 321 10.51 9.32 -8.07
C GLU A 321 11.77 9.97 -7.48
N LYS A 322 11.66 11.20 -6.98
CA LYS A 322 12.78 11.92 -6.32
C LYS A 322 13.25 11.23 -5.03
N ILE A 323 12.30 10.73 -4.23
CA ILE A 323 12.60 9.96 -3.00
C ILE A 323 13.22 8.61 -3.36
N TYR A 324 12.65 7.92 -4.33
CA TYR A 324 13.14 6.63 -4.82
C TYR A 324 14.59 6.71 -5.32
N LEU A 325 14.94 7.80 -6.00
CA LEU A 325 16.31 8.07 -6.45
C LEU A 325 17.23 8.61 -5.35
N GLY A 326 16.75 8.81 -4.13
CA GLY A 326 17.53 9.34 -3.01
C GLY A 326 17.88 10.84 -3.15
N TRP A 327 17.16 11.56 -4.00
CA TRP A 327 17.43 12.98 -4.19
C TRP A 327 16.83 13.86 -3.09
N VAL A 328 15.77 13.41 -2.45
CA VAL A 328 15.08 14.14 -1.38
C VAL A 328 14.77 13.17 -0.24
N ASP A 329 15.08 13.57 0.98
CA ASP A 329 14.62 12.93 2.19
C ASP A 329 13.34 13.66 2.64
N PRO A 330 12.17 12.98 2.67
CA PRO A 330 10.93 13.63 3.04
C PRO A 330 10.87 13.94 4.53
N VAL A 331 10.22 15.05 4.88
CA VAL A 331 9.90 15.36 6.29
C VAL A 331 8.74 14.50 6.74
N LEU A 332 8.96 13.68 7.77
CA LEU A 332 7.96 12.75 8.28
C LEU A 332 6.94 13.46 9.20
N ILE A 333 5.66 13.25 8.93
CA ILE A 333 4.53 13.58 9.81
C ILE A 333 3.83 12.28 10.17
N SER A 334 3.93 11.87 11.42
CA SER A 334 3.35 10.60 11.89
C SER A 334 2.26 10.78 12.93
N ASN A 335 2.08 11.98 13.49
CA ASN A 335 1.08 12.27 14.51
C ASN A 335 0.86 13.78 14.72
N GLY A 336 -0.23 14.11 15.44
CA GLY A 336 -0.51 15.45 15.91
C GLY A 336 -0.96 16.41 14.82
N SER A 337 -0.85 17.72 15.09
CA SER A 337 -1.25 18.78 14.17
C SER A 337 -0.11 19.77 13.93
N GLN A 338 0.15 20.09 12.68
CA GLN A 338 1.23 20.97 12.27
C GLN A 338 0.78 21.92 11.16
N ASN A 339 1.25 23.18 11.26
CA ASN A 339 1.21 24.11 10.13
C ASN A 339 2.52 24.00 9.37
N ILE A 340 2.45 23.61 8.11
CA ILE A 340 3.63 23.38 7.29
C ILE A 340 3.75 24.42 6.20
N LYS A 341 5.00 24.68 5.80
CA LYS A 341 5.35 25.58 4.71
C LYS A 341 6.14 24.76 3.69
N ILE A 342 5.66 24.70 2.47
CA ILE A 342 6.25 23.89 1.40
C ILE A 342 6.76 24.80 0.28
N PRO A 343 8.08 24.96 0.14
CA PRO A 343 8.65 25.65 -1.00
C PRO A 343 8.47 24.81 -2.28
N THR A 344 8.37 25.48 -3.42
CA THR A 344 8.33 24.79 -4.70
C THR A 344 9.61 23.99 -4.96
N SER A 345 9.43 22.81 -5.54
CA SER A 345 10.54 21.91 -5.86
C SER A 345 11.56 22.52 -6.82
N SER A 346 11.11 23.32 -7.77
CA SER A 346 11.94 23.93 -8.82
C SER A 346 12.78 25.13 -8.36
N LYS A 347 12.55 25.69 -7.16
CA LYS A 347 13.32 26.84 -6.65
C LYS A 347 14.47 26.41 -5.76
N ASN A 348 15.69 26.68 -6.18
CA ASN A 348 16.93 26.21 -5.54
C ASN A 348 17.28 26.90 -4.20
N ILE A 349 16.37 27.71 -3.62
CA ILE A 349 16.68 28.59 -2.48
C ILE A 349 16.60 27.86 -1.14
N TYR A 350 15.82 26.77 -1.07
CA TYR A 350 15.60 26.02 0.17
C TYR A 350 16.22 24.63 0.04
N ARG A 351 17.26 24.38 0.82
CA ARG A 351 18.00 23.10 0.78
C ARG A 351 17.23 21.92 1.38
N ASP A 352 16.19 22.19 2.19
CA ASP A 352 15.52 21.17 3.00
C ASP A 352 14.00 21.28 2.86
N SER A 353 13.32 20.14 3.00
CA SER A 353 11.88 20.06 3.25
C SER A 353 10.97 20.47 2.07
N THR A 354 11.27 20.00 0.86
CA THR A 354 10.38 20.22 -0.29
C THR A 354 9.27 19.18 -0.41
N ILE A 355 9.37 18.05 0.32
CA ILE A 355 8.39 16.96 0.32
C ILE A 355 8.10 16.54 1.76
N TYR A 356 6.82 16.40 2.08
CA TYR A 356 6.36 15.87 3.36
C TYR A 356 5.73 14.50 3.15
N LYS A 357 6.01 13.58 4.08
CA LYS A 357 5.46 12.22 4.12
C LYS A 357 4.51 12.11 5.31
N VAL A 358 3.21 11.89 5.03
CA VAL A 358 2.15 11.77 6.03
C VAL A 358 1.74 10.31 6.14
N LEU A 359 2.01 9.68 7.28
CA LEU A 359 1.83 8.24 7.44
C LEU A 359 0.38 7.85 7.75
N MET A 360 -0.12 6.87 7.03
CA MET A 360 -1.18 5.96 7.46
C MET A 360 -0.56 4.72 8.12
N SER A 361 0.35 4.09 7.41
CA SER A 361 1.22 3.02 7.90
C SER A 361 2.64 3.24 7.38
N ALA A 362 3.55 2.32 7.67
CA ALA A 362 4.89 2.37 7.09
C ALA A 362 4.89 2.09 5.58
N GLN A 363 3.91 1.33 5.10
CA GLN A 363 3.77 0.93 3.70
C GLN A 363 2.83 1.84 2.91
N GLU A 364 1.82 2.42 3.54
CA GLU A 364 0.81 3.26 2.89
C GLU A 364 0.82 4.67 3.49
N TYR A 365 0.96 5.69 2.64
CA TYR A 365 1.15 7.07 3.09
C TYR A 365 0.86 8.09 1.98
N PHE A 366 0.72 9.35 2.38
CA PHE A 366 0.67 10.46 1.43
C PHE A 366 2.00 11.19 1.33
N LEU A 367 2.36 11.61 0.10
CA LEU A 367 3.42 12.59 -0.13
C LEU A 367 2.80 13.93 -0.53
N ILE A 368 3.34 15.01 -0.01
CA ILE A 368 2.88 16.38 -0.30
C ILE A 368 4.06 17.16 -0.86
N GLU A 369 3.89 17.71 -2.05
CA GLU A 369 4.87 18.62 -2.68
C GLU A 369 4.20 19.87 -3.24
N ASN A 370 4.95 20.96 -3.36
CA ASN A 370 4.53 22.17 -4.08
C ASN A 370 5.23 22.22 -5.45
N ARG A 371 4.47 22.27 -6.52
CA ARG A 371 4.97 22.39 -7.90
C ARG A 371 4.54 23.72 -8.49
N ASN A 372 5.46 24.43 -9.13
CA ASN A 372 5.19 25.72 -9.73
C ASN A 372 5.88 25.85 -11.09
N ARG A 373 5.09 26.15 -12.10
CA ARG A 373 5.51 26.25 -13.52
C ARG A 373 6.42 27.45 -13.78
N ASP A 374 6.18 28.55 -13.07
CA ASP A 374 6.94 29.82 -13.24
C ASP A 374 7.30 30.39 -11.85
N PRO A 375 8.25 29.75 -11.14
CA PRO A 375 8.58 30.14 -9.79
C PRO A 375 9.31 31.48 -9.67
N GLN A 376 9.84 32.00 -10.78
CA GLN A 376 10.53 33.28 -10.81
C GLN A 376 9.61 34.43 -11.25
N ASN A 377 8.39 34.15 -11.75
CA ASN A 377 7.46 35.11 -12.33
C ASN A 377 8.05 35.89 -13.50
N ASN A 378 8.88 35.27 -14.30
CA ASN A 378 9.57 35.88 -15.45
C ASN A 378 9.28 35.14 -16.78
N GLY A 379 8.37 34.16 -16.77
CA GLY A 379 8.11 33.29 -17.90
C GLY A 379 9.10 32.14 -18.00
N GLN A 380 9.13 31.49 -19.16
CA GLN A 380 10.04 30.39 -19.46
C GLN A 380 11.15 30.82 -20.38
N THR A 381 12.38 30.61 -19.97
CA THR A 381 13.54 30.76 -20.87
C THR A 381 13.92 29.40 -21.44
N ILE A 382 13.98 29.32 -22.75
CA ILE A 382 14.37 28.14 -23.51
C ILE A 382 15.71 28.40 -24.16
N TYR A 383 16.63 27.46 -24.05
CA TYR A 383 17.98 27.52 -24.62
C TYR A 383 18.05 26.49 -25.76
N THR A 384 18.35 26.97 -26.96
CA THR A 384 18.48 26.13 -28.14
C THR A 384 19.85 26.24 -28.76
N ARG A 385 20.25 25.31 -29.61
CA ARG A 385 21.37 25.43 -30.52
C ARG A 385 20.88 25.22 -31.94
N ASN A 386 20.97 26.26 -32.71
CA ASN A 386 20.74 26.18 -34.15
C ASN A 386 22.06 26.10 -34.89
N ARG A 387 22.37 24.93 -35.42
CA ARG A 387 23.60 24.67 -36.19
C ARG A 387 24.86 25.06 -35.41
N ALA A 388 25.40 26.24 -35.70
CA ALA A 388 26.62 26.72 -35.06
C ALA A 388 26.40 27.72 -33.90
N PHE A 389 25.15 28.14 -33.65
CA PHE A 389 24.83 29.21 -32.72
C PHE A 389 23.99 28.72 -31.55
N ASN A 390 24.33 29.20 -30.34
CA ASN A 390 23.44 29.06 -29.19
C ASN A 390 22.48 30.24 -29.17
N ASP A 391 21.23 30.00 -28.86
CA ASP A 391 20.19 31.00 -28.75
C ASP A 391 19.39 30.80 -27.45
N SER A 392 18.69 31.85 -27.02
CA SER A 392 17.76 31.75 -25.88
C SER A 392 16.57 32.65 -26.14
N THR A 393 15.40 32.11 -25.89
CA THR A 393 14.13 32.81 -26.10
C THR A 393 13.30 32.75 -24.81
N VAL A 394 12.76 33.92 -24.42
CA VAL A 394 11.87 34.04 -23.26
C VAL A 394 10.41 34.00 -23.72
N TYR A 395 9.65 33.09 -23.14
CA TYR A 395 8.21 32.94 -23.35
C TYR A 395 7.47 33.38 -22.10
N PRO A 396 6.87 34.58 -22.06
CA PRO A 396 6.19 35.10 -20.87
C PRO A 396 4.85 34.41 -20.61
N GLN A 397 4.28 33.76 -21.60
CA GLN A 397 2.97 33.12 -21.56
C GLN A 397 2.99 31.82 -22.34
N ASP A 398 2.05 30.94 -22.03
CA ASP A 398 1.77 29.75 -22.81
C ASP A 398 0.28 29.60 -23.06
N GLU A 399 -0.07 28.88 -24.09
CA GLU A 399 -1.42 28.33 -24.30
C GLU A 399 -1.35 26.83 -24.03
N GLU A 400 -2.12 26.38 -23.09
CA GLU A 400 -2.23 25.00 -22.61
C GLU A 400 -1.35 23.98 -23.36
N ASN A 401 -0.22 23.58 -22.76
CA ASN A 401 0.77 22.65 -23.33
C ASN A 401 1.55 23.17 -24.58
N GLY A 402 1.54 24.44 -24.85
CA GLY A 402 2.34 25.07 -25.89
C GLY A 402 2.92 26.41 -25.43
N PHE A 403 3.87 26.93 -26.16
CA PHE A 403 4.40 28.26 -25.89
C PHE A 403 3.49 29.33 -26.44
N TYR A 404 3.40 30.48 -25.76
CA TYR A 404 2.60 31.61 -26.27
C TYR A 404 3.05 32.10 -27.64
N TYR A 405 2.09 32.38 -28.49
CA TYR A 405 2.28 33.03 -29.80
C TYR A 405 1.29 34.09 -30.06
N SER A 406 1.79 35.09 -30.73
CA SER A 406 0.93 36.12 -31.34
C SER A 406 0.08 35.63 -32.53
N ASN A 407 0.38 34.47 -33.08
CA ASN A 407 -0.34 33.91 -34.25
C ASN A 407 -0.51 32.40 -34.05
N ALA A 408 -1.70 32.02 -33.76
CA ALA A 408 -2.27 30.87 -33.15
C ALA A 408 -1.93 29.45 -33.62
N TYR A 409 -1.00 29.16 -34.47
CA TYR A 409 -0.82 27.78 -34.98
C TYR A 409 0.61 27.28 -35.00
N THR A 410 1.52 28.04 -34.48
CA THR A 410 2.93 27.75 -34.81
C THR A 410 3.89 27.92 -33.66
N SER A 411 3.43 27.55 -32.51
CA SER A 411 4.19 27.81 -31.35
C SER A 411 5.51 27.10 -31.33
N LEU A 412 5.51 25.89 -31.61
CA LEU A 412 6.73 25.09 -31.62
C LEU A 412 7.68 25.50 -32.75
N TYR A 413 7.18 26.08 -33.81
CA TYR A 413 7.97 26.56 -34.93
C TYR A 413 8.85 27.75 -34.65
N LYS A 414 8.76 28.37 -33.50
CA LYS A 414 9.67 29.44 -33.08
C LYS A 414 10.82 28.94 -32.23
N LEU A 415 10.83 27.66 -31.85
CA LEU A 415 12.03 27.04 -31.33
C LEU A 415 13.04 26.94 -32.46
N ASN A 416 14.06 27.77 -32.39
CA ASN A 416 15.08 27.80 -33.43
C ASN A 416 16.20 26.84 -33.08
N GLY A 417 16.14 25.61 -33.65
CA GLY A 417 17.15 24.59 -33.40
C GLY A 417 16.81 23.61 -32.25
N ASN A 418 17.78 22.80 -31.86
CA ASN A 418 17.62 21.73 -30.88
C ASN A 418 17.57 22.30 -29.46
N LEU A 419 16.63 21.87 -28.65
CA LEU A 419 16.55 22.26 -27.25
C LEU A 419 17.69 21.64 -26.43
N THR A 420 18.45 22.49 -25.72
CA THR A 420 19.56 22.04 -24.87
C THR A 420 19.31 22.27 -23.39
N ASP A 421 18.43 23.20 -23.02
CA ASP A 421 18.07 23.52 -21.63
C ASP A 421 16.79 24.36 -21.57
N VAL A 422 16.16 24.39 -20.39
CA VAL A 422 15.06 25.29 -20.05
C VAL A 422 15.27 25.90 -18.67
N GLU A 423 14.66 27.03 -18.37
CA GLU A 423 14.77 27.64 -17.04
C GLU A 423 14.15 26.75 -15.98
N THR A 424 12.92 26.26 -16.20
CA THR A 424 12.25 25.27 -15.35
C THR A 424 11.56 24.19 -16.16
N PHE A 425 11.80 22.92 -15.81
CA PHE A 425 11.14 21.79 -16.44
C PHE A 425 9.67 21.69 -16.04
N ASP A 426 9.29 22.17 -14.86
CA ASP A 426 7.91 22.19 -14.38
C ASP A 426 6.98 23.09 -15.19
N TRP A 427 7.50 23.88 -16.13
CA TRP A 427 6.68 24.59 -17.10
C TRP A 427 5.79 23.65 -17.92
N SER A 428 6.22 22.42 -18.15
CA SER A 428 5.46 21.41 -18.90
C SER A 428 4.35 20.71 -18.09
N LEU A 429 4.24 20.96 -16.80
CA LEU A 429 3.13 20.48 -15.96
C LEU A 429 1.78 21.02 -16.45
N PRO A 430 0.66 20.34 -16.15
CA PRO A 430 -0.67 20.91 -16.41
C PRO A 430 -0.82 22.30 -15.80
N GLY A 431 -1.24 23.23 -16.60
CA GLY A 431 -1.37 24.62 -16.18
C GLY A 431 -1.53 25.56 -17.38
N LEU A 432 -1.73 26.83 -17.10
CA LEU A 432 -1.92 27.85 -18.10
C LEU A 432 -1.42 29.20 -17.56
N ILE A 433 -0.58 29.87 -18.32
CA ILE A 433 -0.09 31.23 -18.01
C ILE A 433 -0.36 32.12 -19.21
N ASN A 434 -1.39 32.94 -19.13
CA ASN A 434 -1.71 33.91 -20.17
C ASN A 434 -2.30 35.19 -19.55
N ASN A 435 -2.66 36.18 -20.37
CA ASN A 435 -3.15 37.48 -19.91
C ASN A 435 -4.42 37.41 -19.03
N ASN A 436 -5.21 36.37 -19.15
CA ASN A 436 -6.47 36.22 -18.43
C ASN A 436 -6.43 35.18 -17.33
N ASN A 437 -5.51 34.20 -17.42
CA ASN A 437 -5.43 33.05 -16.55
C ASN A 437 -3.99 32.83 -16.09
N ASN A 438 -3.83 32.48 -14.82
CA ASN A 438 -2.53 32.24 -14.22
C ASN A 438 -2.58 31.03 -13.29
N TYR A 439 -2.67 29.84 -13.89
CA TYR A 439 -2.69 28.56 -13.19
C TYR A 439 -1.26 27.99 -13.17
N LYS A 440 -0.46 28.42 -12.21
CA LYS A 440 0.97 28.09 -12.15
C LYS A 440 1.30 26.78 -11.49
N GLY A 441 0.32 26.00 -11.04
CA GLY A 441 0.53 24.77 -10.27
C GLY A 441 -0.14 24.83 -8.89
N GLY A 442 0.49 24.29 -7.86
CA GLY A 442 -0.01 24.23 -6.49
C GLY A 442 0.52 23.00 -5.75
N ILE A 443 -0.18 22.59 -4.70
CA ILE A 443 0.15 21.39 -3.93
C ILE A 443 -0.35 20.16 -4.68
N LEU A 444 0.51 19.14 -4.79
CA LEU A 444 0.16 17.79 -5.19
C LEU A 444 0.16 16.88 -3.97
N ILE A 445 -0.84 16.02 -3.86
CA ILE A 445 -0.94 14.97 -2.85
C ILE A 445 -0.88 13.63 -3.57
N TRP A 446 0.14 12.86 -3.27
CA TRP A 446 0.37 11.54 -3.84
C TRP A 446 -0.03 10.48 -2.83
N HIS A 447 -0.82 9.50 -3.21
CA HIS A 447 -1.11 8.30 -2.44
C HIS A 447 -0.13 7.20 -2.84
N ILE A 448 0.64 6.73 -1.90
CA ILE A 448 1.69 5.75 -2.12
C ILE A 448 1.38 4.48 -1.35
N ASP A 449 1.43 3.35 -2.05
CA ASP A 449 1.36 2.02 -1.43
C ASP A 449 2.59 1.19 -1.80
N GLU A 450 3.55 1.13 -0.88
CA GLU A 450 4.79 0.36 -1.04
C GLU A 450 4.55 -1.15 -1.16
N SER A 451 3.42 -1.66 -0.67
CA SER A 451 3.09 -3.08 -0.81
C SER A 451 2.78 -3.42 -2.27
N VAL A 452 2.03 -2.56 -2.96
CA VAL A 452 1.76 -2.67 -4.39
C VAL A 452 3.03 -2.47 -5.20
N ILE A 453 3.83 -1.45 -4.85
CA ILE A 453 5.11 -1.18 -5.50
C ILE A 453 6.02 -2.42 -5.39
N ASN A 454 6.26 -2.91 -4.19
CA ASN A 454 7.16 -4.06 -3.95
C ASN A 454 6.68 -5.34 -4.63
N ALA A 455 5.38 -5.58 -4.70
CA ALA A 455 4.81 -6.74 -5.38
C ALA A 455 4.98 -6.68 -6.91
N ASN A 456 4.98 -5.46 -7.50
CA ASN A 456 4.86 -5.27 -8.95
C ASN A 456 6.10 -4.64 -9.61
N ILE A 457 7.06 -4.12 -8.84
CA ILE A 457 8.25 -3.46 -9.40
C ILE A 457 9.09 -4.40 -10.25
N SER A 458 9.19 -5.67 -9.86
CA SER A 458 9.98 -6.68 -10.59
C SER A 458 9.39 -7.01 -11.97
N THR A 459 8.10 -6.82 -12.16
CA THR A 459 7.38 -7.02 -13.42
C THR A 459 7.13 -5.71 -14.17
N ASN A 460 7.52 -4.58 -13.59
CA ASN A 460 7.27 -3.24 -14.12
C ASN A 460 5.78 -2.94 -14.34
N THR A 461 4.92 -3.34 -13.37
CA THR A 461 3.45 -3.25 -13.47
C THR A 461 2.81 -2.52 -12.30
N ILE A 462 3.56 -1.60 -11.66
CA ILE A 462 3.19 -0.92 -10.41
C ILE A 462 1.81 -0.26 -10.50
N ASN A 463 1.49 0.38 -11.62
CA ASN A 463 0.27 1.14 -11.83
C ASN A 463 -0.73 0.49 -12.81
N ASN A 464 -0.60 -0.83 -13.07
CA ASN A 464 -1.50 -1.51 -14.00
C ASN A 464 -2.94 -1.67 -13.47
N ASN A 465 -3.14 -1.64 -12.17
CA ASN A 465 -4.48 -1.66 -11.57
C ASN A 465 -4.97 -0.24 -11.28
N ILE A 466 -5.92 0.25 -12.09
CA ILE A 466 -6.47 1.60 -11.95
C ILE A 466 -7.17 1.86 -10.60
N ASN A 467 -7.69 0.83 -9.95
CA ASN A 467 -8.38 0.97 -8.66
C ASN A 467 -7.45 0.88 -7.45
N HIS A 468 -6.19 0.51 -7.65
CA HIS A 468 -5.21 0.39 -6.58
C HIS A 468 -3.80 0.49 -7.17
N ARG A 469 -3.36 1.71 -7.40
CA ARG A 469 -2.03 2.03 -7.92
C ARG A 469 -1.00 2.05 -6.80
N GLY A 470 0.24 1.75 -7.11
CA GLY A 470 1.35 1.92 -6.18
C GLY A 470 1.74 3.39 -5.98
N VAL A 471 1.61 4.19 -7.04
CA VAL A 471 1.82 5.64 -7.04
C VAL A 471 0.62 6.29 -7.72
N ASP A 472 -0.21 6.99 -6.97
CA ASP A 472 -1.41 7.65 -7.48
C ASP A 472 -1.45 9.13 -7.10
N LEU A 473 -2.16 9.94 -7.87
CA LEU A 473 -2.36 11.35 -7.60
C LEU A 473 -3.78 11.61 -7.13
N GLU A 474 -3.94 12.24 -5.98
CA GLU A 474 -5.23 12.67 -5.45
C GLU A 474 -5.68 13.98 -6.10
N GLU A 475 -6.52 13.87 -7.12
CA GLU A 475 -6.95 15.00 -7.96
C GLU A 475 -7.90 15.95 -7.21
N ALA A 476 -7.46 17.18 -6.93
CA ALA A 476 -8.16 18.15 -6.08
C ALA A 476 -9.56 18.54 -6.61
N LYS A 477 -9.80 18.39 -7.91
CA LYS A 477 -11.12 18.65 -8.52
C LYS A 477 -12.22 17.70 -8.06
N GLY A 478 -11.87 16.58 -7.40
CA GLY A 478 -12.80 15.60 -6.90
C GLY A 478 -12.91 14.36 -7.79
N ALA A 479 -13.13 14.51 -9.07
CA ALA A 479 -13.14 13.37 -9.99
C ALA A 479 -11.72 12.84 -10.19
N GLN A 480 -11.53 11.52 -9.99
CA GLN A 480 -10.28 10.82 -10.28
C GLN A 480 -10.32 10.37 -11.74
N GLU A 481 -9.78 11.18 -12.65
CA GLU A 481 -9.94 11.02 -14.10
C GLU A 481 -8.66 10.61 -14.82
N ILE A 482 -7.49 10.74 -14.18
CA ILE A 482 -6.23 10.36 -14.79
C ILE A 482 -6.22 8.86 -15.10
N GLY A 483 -6.02 8.53 -16.38
CA GLY A 483 -6.07 7.17 -16.90
C GLY A 483 -7.46 6.60 -17.12
N VAL A 484 -8.53 7.35 -16.84
CA VAL A 484 -9.89 6.96 -17.17
C VAL A 484 -10.20 7.39 -18.60
N THR A 485 -10.69 6.45 -19.40
CA THR A 485 -11.09 6.74 -20.79
C THR A 485 -12.58 6.97 -20.91
N PHE A 486 -12.95 8.12 -21.42
CA PHE A 486 -14.33 8.53 -21.65
C PHE A 486 -14.65 8.43 -23.14
N SER A 487 -15.75 7.78 -23.48
CA SER A 487 -16.27 7.77 -24.85
C SER A 487 -17.10 9.00 -25.12
N THR A 488 -16.69 9.77 -26.11
CA THR A 488 -17.40 10.98 -26.55
C THR A 488 -17.88 10.83 -27.99
N PRO A 489 -18.81 11.68 -28.45
CA PRO A 489 -19.22 11.70 -29.86
C PRO A 489 -18.08 11.99 -30.86
N PHE A 490 -16.93 12.47 -30.34
CA PHE A 490 -15.76 12.83 -31.15
C PHE A 490 -14.60 11.85 -31.00
N GLY A 491 -14.84 10.70 -30.36
CA GLY A 491 -13.83 9.68 -30.02
C GLY A 491 -13.59 9.52 -28.53
N ASN A 492 -12.70 8.63 -28.18
CA ASN A 492 -12.30 8.39 -26.80
C ASN A 492 -11.31 9.46 -26.33
N ILE A 493 -11.49 9.94 -25.10
CA ILE A 493 -10.60 10.89 -24.43
C ILE A 493 -10.15 10.23 -23.12
N THR A 494 -8.84 10.18 -22.87
CA THR A 494 -8.28 9.72 -21.60
C THR A 494 -7.80 10.93 -20.80
N GLY A 495 -8.14 10.98 -19.50
CA GLY A 495 -7.67 12.03 -18.61
C GLY A 495 -6.14 11.92 -18.41
N ASP A 496 -5.45 13.06 -18.51
CA ASP A 496 -3.98 13.16 -18.41
C ASP A 496 -3.51 14.24 -17.42
N GLY A 497 -4.44 14.79 -16.66
CA GLY A 497 -4.20 15.86 -15.70
C GLY A 497 -4.58 17.25 -16.20
N THR A 498 -5.04 18.08 -15.29
CA THR A 498 -5.58 19.41 -15.55
C THR A 498 -5.07 20.45 -14.56
N PRO A 499 -5.19 21.76 -14.84
CA PRO A 499 -4.78 22.81 -13.89
C PRO A 499 -5.54 22.83 -12.57
N VAL A 500 -6.69 22.15 -12.47
CA VAL A 500 -7.54 22.09 -11.27
C VAL A 500 -7.30 20.83 -10.43
N ASP A 501 -6.33 20.00 -10.80
CA ASP A 501 -5.93 18.83 -10.02
C ASP A 501 -5.00 19.17 -8.83
N TYR A 502 -4.48 20.39 -8.82
CA TYR A 502 -3.68 20.88 -7.68
C TYR A 502 -4.56 21.38 -6.54
N TRP A 503 -4.09 21.22 -5.31
CA TRP A 503 -4.69 21.78 -4.12
C TRP A 503 -4.19 23.20 -3.87
N TYR A 504 -5.09 24.21 -3.88
CA TYR A 504 -4.80 25.60 -3.57
C TYR A 504 -6.08 26.37 -3.23
N LEU A 505 -5.96 27.45 -2.45
CA LEU A 505 -7.08 28.31 -2.11
C LEU A 505 -7.64 28.98 -3.37
N GLY A 506 -8.96 28.82 -3.60
CA GLY A 506 -9.62 29.38 -4.75
C GLY A 506 -9.47 28.55 -6.03
N ASN A 507 -9.26 27.25 -5.90
CA ASN A 507 -9.35 26.31 -7.04
C ASN A 507 -10.63 26.59 -7.83
N HIS A 508 -10.51 26.61 -9.16
CA HIS A 508 -11.57 27.02 -10.06
C HIS A 508 -12.47 25.89 -10.53
N GLU A 509 -12.45 24.75 -9.83
CA GLU A 509 -13.32 23.63 -10.17
C GLU A 509 -14.79 24.04 -10.17
N VAL A 510 -15.54 23.56 -11.14
CA VAL A 510 -16.98 23.85 -11.30
C VAL A 510 -17.77 22.54 -11.23
N PRO A 511 -18.77 22.49 -10.36
CA PRO A 511 -19.26 23.55 -9.45
C PRO A 511 -18.33 23.76 -8.23
N ALA A 512 -18.03 25.00 -7.95
CA ALA A 512 -17.11 25.39 -6.88
C ALA A 512 -17.48 24.86 -5.47
N ASN A 513 -18.71 24.43 -5.27
CA ASN A 513 -19.17 23.86 -3.99
C ASN A 513 -18.72 22.40 -3.78
N ILE A 514 -18.16 21.72 -4.75
CA ILE A 514 -17.55 20.39 -4.61
C ILE A 514 -16.22 20.54 -3.91
N TYR A 515 -15.42 21.53 -4.26
CA TYR A 515 -14.12 21.79 -3.66
C TYR A 515 -14.25 22.42 -2.28
N ARG A 516 -13.60 21.86 -1.29
CA ARG A 516 -13.66 22.28 0.11
C ARG A 516 -12.36 22.82 0.68
N ASN A 517 -11.31 22.99 -0.13
CA ASN A 517 -9.96 23.35 0.30
C ASN A 517 -9.43 22.43 1.42
N ALA A 518 -9.79 21.14 1.32
CA ALA A 518 -9.48 20.15 2.33
C ALA A 518 -9.49 18.74 1.75
N PHE A 519 -8.45 17.99 2.07
CA PHE A 519 -8.33 16.56 1.82
C PHE A 519 -8.46 15.84 3.17
N THR A 520 -9.57 15.12 3.36
CA THR A 520 -10.01 14.60 4.67
C THR A 520 -10.67 13.23 4.50
N PRO A 521 -10.94 12.49 5.57
CA PRO A 521 -11.68 11.23 5.46
C PRO A 521 -13.09 11.34 4.83
N SER A 522 -13.68 12.52 4.81
CA SER A 522 -15.03 12.76 4.27
C SER A 522 -15.04 13.61 2.98
N SER A 523 -13.89 14.01 2.47
CA SER A 523 -13.78 14.68 1.18
C SER A 523 -13.82 13.67 0.02
N TYR A 524 -13.82 14.17 -1.21
CA TYR A 524 -13.62 13.36 -2.40
C TYR A 524 -12.66 14.12 -3.34
N PRO A 525 -11.46 13.55 -3.62
CA PRO A 525 -10.92 12.33 -3.02
C PRO A 525 -10.77 12.43 -1.50
N ASN A 526 -10.59 11.30 -0.83
CA ASN A 526 -10.53 11.25 0.62
C ASN A 526 -9.18 10.70 1.11
N SER A 527 -8.91 10.91 2.40
CA SER A 527 -7.65 10.48 3.04
C SER A 527 -7.73 9.09 3.71
N LEU A 528 -8.67 8.24 3.29
CA LEU A 528 -8.74 6.85 3.72
C LEU A 528 -7.65 6.03 3.04
N SER A 529 -7.30 4.89 3.62
CA SER A 529 -6.48 3.88 2.95
C SER A 529 -7.23 3.22 1.80
N TYR A 530 -6.54 2.47 0.95
CA TYR A 530 -7.19 1.66 -0.09
C TYR A 530 -8.14 0.59 0.49
N SER A 531 -7.91 0.13 1.73
CA SER A 531 -8.82 -0.75 2.47
C SER A 531 -9.92 0.00 3.22
N LEU A 532 -10.03 1.32 3.04
CA LEU A 532 -10.99 2.22 3.69
C LEU A 532 -10.78 2.41 5.20
N ALA A 533 -9.61 2.06 5.74
CA ALA A 533 -9.25 2.41 7.11
C ALA A 533 -9.05 3.92 7.27
N ASN A 534 -9.44 4.43 8.44
CA ASN A 534 -9.48 5.86 8.71
C ASN A 534 -8.47 6.25 9.79
N ASN A 535 -7.27 6.65 9.41
CA ASN A 535 -6.26 7.16 10.34
C ASN A 535 -6.51 8.61 10.77
N ASN A 536 -7.66 9.18 10.40
CA ASN A 536 -8.06 10.56 10.73
C ASN A 536 -7.00 11.57 10.27
N ILE A 537 -6.62 11.47 8.98
CA ILE A 537 -5.69 12.39 8.34
C ILE A 537 -6.48 13.55 7.73
N PHE A 538 -6.10 14.77 8.09
CA PHE A 538 -6.67 16.01 7.57
C PHE A 538 -5.54 16.86 7.00
N ILE A 539 -5.59 17.13 5.69
CA ILE A 539 -4.68 18.04 4.99
C ILE A 539 -5.56 19.16 4.42
N GLN A 540 -5.43 20.37 4.97
CA GLN A 540 -6.43 21.41 4.73
C GLN A 540 -5.88 22.83 4.88
N ASN A 541 -6.70 23.82 4.53
CA ASN A 541 -6.34 25.23 4.60
C ASN A 541 -5.15 25.57 3.71
N PHE A 542 -5.16 25.06 2.47
CA PHE A 542 -4.15 25.39 1.47
C PHE A 542 -4.16 26.89 1.20
N SER A 543 -2.98 27.49 1.11
CA SER A 543 -2.84 28.89 0.67
C SER A 543 -3.08 29.06 -0.84
N SER A 544 -3.14 30.29 -1.29
CA SER A 544 -3.09 30.60 -2.73
C SER A 544 -1.78 30.06 -3.35
N ILE A 545 -1.80 29.84 -4.67
CA ILE A 545 -0.64 29.39 -5.43
C ILE A 545 0.53 30.37 -5.21
N ASP A 546 1.64 29.86 -4.72
CA ASP A 546 2.88 30.61 -4.50
C ASP A 546 4.09 29.66 -4.55
N THR A 547 5.26 30.22 -4.63
CA THR A 547 6.54 29.51 -4.49
C THR A 547 6.78 28.97 -3.08
N LEU A 548 6.10 29.50 -2.09
CA LEU A 548 6.04 29.01 -0.71
C LEU A 548 4.58 28.90 -0.28
N MET A 549 4.02 27.70 -0.37
CA MET A 549 2.64 27.46 0.05
C MET A 549 2.55 26.99 1.49
N THR A 550 1.42 27.28 2.13
CA THR A 550 1.13 26.85 3.51
C THR A 550 -0.13 26.00 3.56
N LEU A 551 -0.15 25.05 4.48
CA LEU A 551 -1.32 24.21 4.76
C LEU A 551 -1.21 23.63 6.19
N ASN A 552 -2.30 23.03 6.66
CA ASN A 552 -2.36 22.35 7.95
C ASN A 552 -2.46 20.85 7.72
N VAL A 553 -1.64 20.08 8.43
CA VAL A 553 -1.75 18.61 8.48
C VAL A 553 -2.07 18.21 9.92
N SER A 554 -3.06 17.32 10.11
CA SER A 554 -3.29 16.66 11.38
C SER A 554 -3.59 15.19 11.20
N ILE A 555 -3.15 14.37 12.15
CA ILE A 555 -3.34 12.92 12.18
C ILE A 555 -3.90 12.52 13.53
N GLY A 556 -4.93 11.66 13.51
CA GLY A 556 -5.64 11.18 14.68
C GLY A 556 -6.87 12.00 15.02
N SER A 557 -7.70 11.43 15.90
CA SER A 557 -8.91 12.02 16.40
C SER A 557 -8.86 12.17 17.94
N SER A 558 -9.92 12.72 18.50
CA SER A 558 -10.10 12.72 19.96
C SER A 558 -10.33 11.31 20.52
N GLN A 559 -10.76 10.34 19.72
CA GLN A 559 -10.99 8.97 20.14
C GLN A 559 -9.73 8.11 20.06
N ILE A 560 -8.97 8.23 18.97
CA ILE A 560 -7.74 7.46 18.75
C ILE A 560 -6.73 8.29 17.97
N SER A 561 -5.48 8.20 18.36
CA SER A 561 -4.36 8.87 17.67
C SER A 561 -3.07 8.06 17.75
N PRO A 562 -2.20 8.11 16.74
CA PRO A 562 -0.88 7.49 16.80
C PRO A 562 -0.05 8.05 17.97
N ILE A 563 0.74 7.19 18.60
CA ILE A 563 1.70 7.60 19.64
C ILE A 563 2.92 8.21 18.95
N SER A 564 3.48 9.26 19.54
CA SER A 564 4.70 9.90 19.03
C SER A 564 5.85 8.89 18.89
N ASN A 565 6.63 9.04 17.81
CA ASN A 565 7.76 8.16 17.47
C ASN A 565 7.39 6.72 17.07
N PHE A 566 6.13 6.39 16.90
CA PHE A 566 5.69 5.18 16.20
C PHE A 566 5.29 5.51 14.76
N PRO A 567 5.34 4.54 13.81
CA PRO A 567 5.76 3.15 13.99
C PRO A 567 7.28 2.97 14.14
N LYS A 568 7.71 1.86 14.78
CA LYS A 568 9.11 1.49 14.97
C LYS A 568 9.46 0.26 14.14
N PHE A 569 10.49 0.34 13.35
CA PHE A 569 10.99 -0.84 12.64
C PHE A 569 11.72 -1.78 13.61
N VAL A 570 11.28 -3.03 13.68
CA VAL A 570 11.78 -4.09 14.56
C VAL A 570 12.22 -5.34 13.78
N GLY A 571 12.23 -5.24 12.46
CA GLY A 571 12.60 -6.32 11.53
C GLY A 571 11.42 -7.21 11.15
N VAL A 572 11.42 -7.64 9.89
CA VAL A 572 10.41 -8.54 9.34
C VAL A 572 10.58 -9.94 9.89
N ASP A 573 9.54 -10.48 10.51
CA ASP A 573 9.51 -11.86 11.00
C ASP A 573 8.84 -12.79 9.99
N SER A 574 9.66 -13.52 9.26
CA SER A 574 9.16 -14.49 8.27
C SER A 574 8.42 -15.70 8.90
N SER A 575 8.52 -15.88 10.23
CA SER A 575 7.82 -16.96 10.94
C SER A 575 6.36 -16.61 11.29
N GLY A 576 5.99 -15.33 11.23
CA GLY A 576 4.66 -14.84 11.61
C GLY A 576 4.33 -15.00 13.10
N ASN A 577 5.33 -15.14 13.97
CA ASN A 577 5.17 -15.40 15.41
C ASN A 577 5.40 -14.14 16.28
N SER A 578 5.56 -12.98 15.68
CA SER A 578 5.78 -11.74 16.41
C SER A 578 4.53 -11.38 17.22
N GLN A 579 4.74 -11.08 18.50
CA GLN A 579 3.70 -10.68 19.45
C GLN A 579 4.24 -9.57 20.35
N ALA A 580 3.35 -8.75 20.91
CA ALA A 580 3.72 -7.73 21.88
C ALA A 580 2.99 -7.93 23.21
N ILE A 581 3.67 -7.52 24.28
CA ILE A 581 3.10 -7.40 25.64
C ILE A 581 3.47 -6.05 26.23
N ALA A 582 2.64 -5.58 27.15
CA ALA A 582 2.93 -4.38 27.94
C ALA A 582 2.85 -4.67 29.43
N PHE A 583 3.86 -4.23 30.18
CA PHE A 583 3.89 -4.31 31.62
C PHE A 583 4.89 -3.30 32.21
N ASP A 584 4.66 -2.89 33.46
CA ASP A 584 5.57 -2.02 34.18
C ASP A 584 6.87 -2.77 34.54
N TYR A 585 7.94 -2.48 33.79
CA TYR A 585 9.29 -2.99 34.02
C TYR A 585 10.15 -2.01 34.85
N SER A 586 10.04 -0.73 34.56
CA SER A 586 10.86 0.31 35.20
C SER A 586 10.41 0.64 36.63
N GLY A 587 9.16 0.37 37.01
CA GLY A 587 8.57 0.72 38.29
C GLY A 587 8.05 2.15 38.36
N ASP A 588 7.90 2.80 37.25
CA ASP A 588 7.22 4.11 37.12
C ASP A 588 5.71 3.94 36.89
N THR A 589 4.99 5.01 36.53
CA THR A 589 3.53 4.97 36.35
C THR A 589 3.08 4.38 35.02
N GLY A 590 4.00 4.11 34.09
CA GLY A 590 3.73 3.62 32.73
C GLY A 590 4.16 2.17 32.52
N GLU A 591 3.54 1.51 31.58
CA GLU A 591 4.00 0.20 31.11
C GLU A 591 5.00 0.37 29.96
N GLU A 592 6.03 -0.45 29.94
CA GLU A 592 6.91 -0.62 28.79
C GLU A 592 6.36 -1.70 27.87
N ILE A 593 6.70 -1.56 26.60
CA ILE A 593 6.28 -2.45 25.52
C ILE A 593 7.43 -3.38 25.20
N PHE A 594 7.20 -4.70 25.30
CA PHE A 594 8.16 -5.72 24.89
C PHE A 594 7.56 -6.59 23.80
N LEU A 595 8.39 -7.02 22.86
CA LEU A 595 7.95 -7.83 21.74
C LEU A 595 9.06 -8.75 21.25
N ASN A 596 8.67 -9.82 20.56
CA ASN A 596 9.58 -10.60 19.75
C ASN A 596 9.41 -10.26 18.28
N SER A 597 10.51 -10.17 17.57
CA SER A 597 10.55 -10.10 16.11
C SER A 597 11.89 -10.58 15.59
N ASN A 598 11.91 -11.25 14.45
CA ASN A 598 13.13 -11.73 13.79
C ASN A 598 14.13 -12.41 14.76
N LYS A 599 13.62 -13.34 15.60
CA LYS A 599 14.37 -14.08 16.64
C LYS A 599 15.00 -13.20 17.72
N SER A 600 14.61 -11.95 17.86
CA SER A 600 15.13 -11.00 18.84
C SER A 600 14.00 -10.46 19.71
N VAL A 601 14.33 -9.93 20.88
CA VAL A 601 13.42 -9.24 21.78
C VAL A 601 13.76 -7.76 21.77
N TYR A 602 12.73 -6.93 21.60
CA TYR A 602 12.83 -5.47 21.62
C TYR A 602 12.03 -4.92 22.80
N GLY A 603 12.40 -3.71 23.25
CA GLY A 603 11.72 -3.03 24.35
C GLY A 603 11.70 -1.51 24.17
N PHE A 604 10.52 -0.92 24.31
CA PHE A 604 10.27 0.51 24.16
C PHE A 604 9.47 1.06 25.35
N LYS A 605 9.75 2.30 25.70
CA LYS A 605 8.97 3.07 26.69
C LYS A 605 7.67 3.58 26.05
N SER A 606 6.77 4.07 26.87
CA SER A 606 5.48 4.67 26.46
C SER A 606 5.58 5.76 25.40
N ASN A 607 6.70 6.46 25.32
CA ASN A 607 6.97 7.50 24.30
C ASN A 607 7.72 7.00 23.07
N GLY A 608 7.91 5.69 22.94
CA GLY A 608 8.63 5.07 21.82
C GLY A 608 10.16 5.19 21.91
N SER A 609 10.73 5.69 23.00
CA SER A 609 12.18 5.60 23.22
C SER A 609 12.57 4.18 23.66
N PRO A 610 13.80 3.70 23.35
CA PRO A 610 14.23 2.39 23.78
C PRO A 610 14.29 2.27 25.31
N VAL A 611 13.98 1.08 25.83
CA VAL A 611 14.15 0.76 27.27
C VAL A 611 15.62 0.80 27.64
N ASP A 612 16.48 0.21 26.81
CA ASP A 612 17.94 0.28 26.97
C ASP A 612 18.48 1.45 26.12
N SER A 613 18.93 2.50 26.75
CA SER A 613 19.48 3.68 26.07
C SER A 613 20.78 3.40 25.29
N ALA A 614 21.45 2.30 25.55
CA ALA A 614 22.63 1.85 24.80
C ALA A 614 22.25 1.14 23.48
N ALA A 615 20.98 0.77 23.30
CA ALA A 615 20.44 0.14 22.11
C ALA A 615 19.39 1.04 21.46
N PRO A 616 19.77 2.00 20.61
CA PRO A 616 18.85 3.00 20.04
C PRO A 616 17.76 2.40 19.14
N ASP A 617 17.95 1.19 18.64
CA ASP A 617 16.99 0.37 17.91
C ASP A 617 16.00 -0.38 18.81
N GLY A 618 16.15 -0.29 20.12
CA GLY A 618 15.33 -0.98 21.12
C GLY A 618 15.67 -2.44 21.35
N LEU A 619 16.74 -2.97 20.78
CA LEU A 619 17.15 -4.37 20.94
C LEU A 619 17.51 -4.70 22.40
N ILE A 620 16.81 -5.65 23.02
CA ILE A 620 17.06 -6.14 24.39
C ILE A 620 17.86 -7.43 24.38
N LEU A 621 17.42 -8.42 23.58
CA LEU A 621 18.06 -9.74 23.50
C LEU A 621 18.10 -10.23 22.06
N SER A 622 19.27 -10.46 21.51
CA SER A 622 19.45 -11.12 20.21
C SER A 622 19.40 -12.65 20.35
N ASN A 623 18.78 -13.32 19.38
CA ASN A 623 18.64 -14.79 19.28
C ASN A 623 17.81 -15.45 20.39
N PHE A 624 17.04 -14.70 21.15
CA PHE A 624 16.13 -15.21 22.19
C PHE A 624 14.66 -14.84 21.93
N GLY A 625 14.34 -14.30 20.79
CA GLY A 625 12.98 -13.89 20.40
C GLY A 625 12.22 -14.96 19.60
N LYS A 626 12.38 -16.25 19.90
CA LYS A 626 11.61 -17.31 19.23
C LYS A 626 10.12 -17.20 19.50
N TYR A 627 9.76 -16.80 20.71
CA TYR A 627 8.40 -16.56 21.16
C TYR A 627 8.31 -15.21 21.87
N ILE A 628 7.10 -14.75 22.11
CA ILE A 628 6.80 -13.58 22.92
C ILE A 628 7.50 -13.72 24.29
N PRO A 629 8.17 -12.67 24.80
CA PRO A 629 8.74 -12.70 26.12
C PRO A 629 7.65 -12.70 27.19
N ALA A 630 7.90 -13.41 28.28
CA ALA A 630 7.11 -13.33 29.51
C ALA A 630 7.83 -12.48 30.54
N THR A 631 7.19 -12.19 31.66
CA THR A 631 7.82 -11.48 32.76
C THR A 631 7.54 -12.12 34.11
N ASN A 632 8.47 -11.97 35.01
CA ASN A 632 8.25 -12.20 36.44
C ASN A 632 8.46 -10.89 37.20
N THR A 633 7.40 -10.40 37.85
CA THR A 633 7.38 -9.12 38.56
C THR A 633 7.22 -9.27 40.09
N THR A 634 7.17 -10.48 40.60
CA THR A 634 6.95 -10.77 42.06
C THR A 634 8.23 -10.74 42.88
N LEU A 635 9.40 -10.72 42.22
CA LEU A 635 10.70 -10.69 42.86
C LEU A 635 11.22 -9.27 43.06
N ASN A 636 12.27 -9.12 43.88
CA ASN A 636 12.97 -7.83 44.07
C ASN A 636 13.51 -7.23 42.79
N HIS A 637 13.67 -8.04 41.73
CA HIS A 637 14.06 -7.63 40.38
C HIS A 637 13.05 -8.17 39.35
N LYS A 638 12.54 -7.31 38.50
CA LYS A 638 11.66 -7.69 37.40
C LYS A 638 12.50 -8.31 36.28
N TYR A 639 12.07 -9.44 35.73
CA TYR A 639 12.78 -10.14 34.68
C TYR A 639 11.96 -10.15 33.37
N ILE A 640 12.65 -9.90 32.25
CA ILE A 640 12.19 -10.26 30.90
C ILE A 640 12.71 -11.67 30.64
N ILE A 641 11.80 -12.58 30.33
CA ILE A 641 12.07 -14.00 30.13
C ILE A 641 11.86 -14.37 28.70
N ALA A 642 12.86 -14.85 28.02
CA ALA A 642 12.85 -15.08 26.58
C ALA A 642 13.47 -16.43 26.22
N LEU A 643 12.92 -17.04 25.14
CA LEU A 643 13.35 -18.34 24.64
C LEU A 643 14.07 -18.24 23.30
N SER A 644 15.13 -19.00 23.15
CA SER A 644 15.71 -19.39 21.86
C SER A 644 15.31 -20.84 21.55
N ASP A 645 15.85 -21.40 20.46
CA ASP A 645 15.66 -22.83 20.18
C ASP A 645 16.11 -23.74 21.32
N THR A 646 17.27 -23.49 21.92
CA THR A 646 17.90 -24.38 22.89
C THR A 646 18.15 -23.76 24.26
N GLY A 647 17.83 -22.47 24.43
CA GLY A 647 18.16 -21.70 25.61
C GLY A 647 17.01 -20.87 26.17
N ILE A 648 17.14 -20.46 27.41
CA ILE A 648 16.30 -19.47 28.07
C ILE A 648 17.17 -18.36 28.65
N ALA A 649 16.71 -17.13 28.54
CA ALA A 649 17.36 -15.95 29.09
C ALA A 649 16.45 -15.25 30.09
N PHE A 650 17.03 -14.79 31.19
CA PHE A 650 16.43 -13.92 32.21
C PHE A 650 17.20 -12.60 32.18
N LYS A 651 16.56 -11.52 31.70
CA LYS A 651 17.17 -10.19 31.64
C LYS A 651 16.50 -9.27 32.66
N ASN A 652 17.32 -8.61 33.45
CA ASN A 652 16.90 -7.54 34.37
C ASN A 652 17.85 -6.34 34.26
N ASP A 653 17.69 -5.37 35.15
CA ASP A 653 18.51 -4.16 35.27
C ASP A 653 20.00 -4.46 35.65
N LEU A 654 20.26 -5.59 36.29
CA LEU A 654 21.62 -6.01 36.71
C LEU A 654 22.37 -6.80 35.63
N GLY A 655 21.67 -7.36 34.65
CA GLY A 655 22.34 -8.18 33.63
C GLY A 655 21.44 -9.23 32.98
N THR A 656 22.07 -10.18 32.29
CA THR A 656 21.38 -11.28 31.60
C THR A 656 21.93 -12.63 32.02
N ASN A 657 21.13 -13.48 32.66
CA ASN A 657 21.43 -14.88 32.91
C ASN A 657 20.90 -15.74 31.77
N ARG A 658 21.73 -16.63 31.25
CA ARG A 658 21.40 -17.52 30.13
C ARG A 658 21.65 -18.96 30.51
N PHE A 659 20.66 -19.81 30.24
CA PHE A 659 20.71 -21.22 30.58
C PHE A 659 20.36 -22.10 29.38
N SER A 660 21.03 -23.27 29.28
CA SER A 660 20.64 -24.27 28.28
C SER A 660 19.40 -25.02 28.76
N MET A 661 18.48 -25.24 27.84
CA MET A 661 17.31 -26.10 28.10
C MET A 661 17.63 -27.61 28.03
N GLY A 662 18.84 -27.99 27.61
CA GLY A 662 19.23 -29.38 27.36
C GLY A 662 18.72 -29.89 25.99
N SER A 663 18.58 -31.22 25.86
CA SER A 663 18.15 -31.85 24.61
C SER A 663 16.70 -31.48 24.22
N GLY A 664 16.42 -31.27 22.92
CA GLY A 664 15.15 -30.84 22.37
C GLY A 664 15.00 -29.32 22.33
N ASN A 665 14.41 -28.81 21.25
CA ASN A 665 14.18 -27.38 21.05
C ASN A 665 12.97 -26.92 21.86
N SER A 666 12.92 -25.64 22.24
CA SER A 666 11.71 -25.01 22.74
C SER A 666 10.59 -25.12 21.69
N SER A 667 9.36 -25.43 22.10
CA SER A 667 8.27 -25.77 21.19
C SER A 667 7.02 -24.91 21.34
N CYS A 668 6.94 -24.11 22.40
CA CYS A 668 5.84 -23.17 22.65
C CYS A 668 6.33 -21.98 23.49
N PRO A 669 5.53 -20.91 23.61
CA PRO A 669 5.78 -19.82 24.54
C PRO A 669 5.93 -20.33 25.97
N PRO A 670 6.79 -19.72 26.79
CA PRO A 670 6.88 -20.06 28.19
C PRO A 670 5.65 -19.54 28.94
N PHE A 671 5.37 -20.13 30.12
CA PHE A 671 4.52 -19.42 31.08
C PHE A 671 5.23 -19.20 32.39
N VAL A 672 4.86 -18.18 33.11
CA VAL A 672 5.45 -17.82 34.43
C VAL A 672 4.39 -18.04 35.51
N ASN A 673 4.80 -18.74 36.56
CA ASN A 673 3.95 -18.81 37.74
C ASN A 673 4.09 -17.51 38.53
N GLU A 674 2.97 -16.74 38.66
CA GLU A 674 2.97 -15.44 39.31
C GLU A 674 3.32 -15.48 40.81
N ASN A 675 3.14 -16.61 41.46
CA ASN A 675 3.41 -16.79 42.91
C ASN A 675 4.81 -17.32 43.20
N THR A 676 5.58 -17.66 42.19
CA THR A 676 6.94 -18.19 42.32
C THR A 676 7.88 -17.54 41.31
N ASP A 677 9.18 -17.80 41.47
CA ASP A 677 10.19 -17.32 40.51
C ASP A 677 10.43 -18.29 39.34
N PHE A 678 9.60 -19.32 39.22
CA PHE A 678 9.78 -20.35 38.21
C PHE A 678 9.04 -20.07 36.90
N VAL A 679 9.74 -20.45 35.83
CA VAL A 679 9.24 -20.43 34.45
C VAL A 679 9.11 -21.87 33.96
N TYR A 680 8.06 -22.12 33.23
CA TYR A 680 7.79 -23.40 32.60
C TYR A 680 7.94 -23.28 31.10
N ALA A 681 8.71 -24.20 30.51
CA ALA A 681 8.96 -24.24 29.08
C ALA A 681 8.80 -25.65 28.52
N GLY A 682 8.03 -25.73 27.44
CA GLY A 682 7.78 -26.98 26.70
C GLY A 682 8.83 -27.21 25.63
N LYS A 683 9.14 -28.50 25.36
CA LYS A 683 10.14 -28.90 24.39
C LYS A 683 9.60 -29.81 23.30
N SER A 684 10.29 -29.84 22.19
CA SER A 684 9.94 -30.64 21.02
C SER A 684 10.08 -32.17 21.26
N ASN A 685 10.82 -32.56 22.27
CA ASN A 685 10.93 -33.97 22.71
C ASN A 685 9.89 -34.36 23.77
N GLY A 686 8.91 -33.52 24.04
CA GLY A 686 7.82 -33.76 24.99
C GLY A 686 8.12 -33.44 26.44
N GLN A 687 9.35 -33.03 26.78
CA GLN A 687 9.71 -32.64 28.12
C GLN A 687 9.20 -31.27 28.51
N ILE A 688 8.81 -31.11 29.76
CA ILE A 688 8.49 -29.81 30.36
C ILE A 688 9.56 -29.54 31.45
N ILE A 689 10.18 -28.38 31.31
CA ILE A 689 11.16 -27.92 32.29
C ILE A 689 10.60 -26.82 33.16
N LYS A 690 10.94 -26.83 34.43
CA LYS A 690 10.73 -25.75 35.41
C LYS A 690 12.09 -25.16 35.75
N ILE A 691 12.29 -23.87 35.59
CA ILE A 691 13.59 -23.20 35.78
C ILE A 691 13.37 -21.80 36.37
N ASN A 692 14.33 -21.36 37.24
CA ASN A 692 14.34 -19.98 37.74
C ASN A 692 15.58 -19.19 37.30
N ALA A 693 15.64 -17.93 37.67
CA ALA A 693 16.69 -16.98 37.29
C ALA A 693 18.09 -17.36 37.87
N ASP A 694 18.16 -18.20 38.92
CA ASP A 694 19.40 -18.72 39.51
C ASP A 694 19.90 -19.97 38.80
N GLY A 695 19.12 -20.51 37.86
CA GLY A 695 19.46 -21.70 37.08
C GLY A 695 19.06 -23.02 37.73
N PHE A 696 18.28 -23.00 38.82
CA PHE A 696 17.67 -24.23 39.34
C PHE A 696 16.69 -24.77 38.33
N LYS A 697 16.95 -25.98 37.82
CA LYS A 697 16.23 -26.60 36.72
C LYS A 697 15.74 -28.00 37.06
N PHE A 698 14.47 -28.26 36.77
CA PHE A 698 13.85 -29.56 37.02
C PHE A 698 13.10 -30.00 35.74
N ASN A 699 13.17 -31.28 35.40
CA ASN A 699 12.24 -31.90 34.48
C ASN A 699 11.02 -32.34 35.28
N ILE A 700 9.86 -31.82 35.01
CA ILE A 700 8.67 -32.04 35.82
C ILE A 700 7.67 -32.99 35.16
N ASP A 701 7.72 -33.11 33.85
CA ASP A 701 6.83 -33.98 33.09
C ASP A 701 7.45 -34.35 31.74
N SER A 702 6.89 -35.40 31.11
CA SER A 702 7.23 -35.80 29.75
C SER A 702 6.05 -36.40 29.06
N SER A 703 5.70 -35.89 27.88
CA SER A 703 4.67 -36.42 26.98
C SER A 703 5.30 -37.22 25.83
N SER A 704 4.50 -38.02 25.14
CA SER A 704 4.93 -38.69 23.92
C SER A 704 4.92 -37.76 22.68
N GLY A 705 4.44 -36.51 22.82
CA GLY A 705 4.30 -35.56 21.74
C GLY A 705 4.92 -34.20 22.05
N ILE A 706 5.13 -33.40 21.03
CA ILE A 706 5.63 -32.03 21.10
C ILE A 706 4.67 -31.17 21.93
N ILE A 707 5.17 -30.48 22.96
CA ILE A 707 4.35 -29.53 23.73
C ILE A 707 4.00 -28.31 22.86
N LYS A 708 2.72 -27.95 22.77
CA LYS A 708 2.24 -26.86 21.88
C LYS A 708 1.78 -25.61 22.63
N GLN A 709 1.15 -25.78 23.77
CA GLN A 709 0.59 -24.66 24.52
C GLN A 709 0.33 -25.06 25.96
N PHE A 710 0.43 -24.11 26.87
CA PHE A 710 0.04 -24.21 28.26
C PHE A 710 -1.21 -23.41 28.54
N SER A 711 -1.93 -23.80 29.59
CA SER A 711 -2.99 -23.02 30.21
C SER A 711 -3.00 -23.27 31.72
N VAL A 712 -2.93 -22.22 32.51
CA VAL A 712 -2.80 -22.27 33.96
C VAL A 712 -4.16 -22.49 34.59
N VAL A 713 -4.26 -23.42 35.55
CA VAL A 713 -5.49 -23.70 36.31
C VAL A 713 -5.44 -23.01 37.67
N SER A 714 -4.29 -23.07 38.33
CA SER A 714 -4.04 -22.42 39.61
C SER A 714 -2.55 -22.14 39.75
N ALA A 715 -2.15 -21.53 40.85
CA ALA A 715 -0.73 -21.22 41.17
C ALA A 715 0.26 -22.36 40.88
N ASP A 716 -0.12 -23.62 41.21
CA ASP A 716 0.77 -24.79 41.05
C ASP A 716 0.21 -25.83 40.07
N THR A 717 -0.89 -25.55 39.37
CA THR A 717 -1.53 -26.49 38.47
C THR A 717 -1.75 -25.88 37.10
N PHE A 718 -1.31 -26.57 36.05
CA PHE A 718 -1.50 -26.17 34.66
C PHE A 718 -1.83 -27.37 33.80
N ASN A 719 -2.50 -27.11 32.70
CA ASN A 719 -2.72 -28.06 31.63
C ASN A 719 -1.84 -27.71 30.41
N TYR A 720 -1.59 -28.72 29.62
CA TYR A 720 -0.89 -28.53 28.34
C TYR A 720 -1.48 -29.41 27.25
N ILE A 721 -1.27 -29.02 26.01
CA ILE A 721 -1.59 -29.83 24.85
C ILE A 721 -0.34 -30.19 24.06
N THR A 722 -0.43 -31.32 23.35
CA THR A 722 0.59 -31.77 22.40
C THR A 722 0.11 -31.56 20.95
N ASN A 723 0.92 -31.98 19.99
CA ASN A 723 0.62 -31.89 18.56
C ASN A 723 -0.68 -32.60 18.08
N ALA A 724 -1.38 -33.32 18.94
CA ALA A 724 -2.71 -33.86 18.67
C ALA A 724 -3.83 -32.79 18.71
N ASN A 725 -3.57 -31.69 19.40
CA ASN A 725 -4.52 -30.57 19.55
C ASN A 725 -3.88 -29.26 19.11
N LYS A 726 -4.73 -28.27 18.83
CA LYS A 726 -4.32 -26.97 18.29
C LYS A 726 -4.20 -25.89 19.36
N TYR A 727 -5.23 -25.75 20.23
CA TYR A 727 -5.31 -24.73 21.27
C TYR A 727 -5.88 -25.29 22.56
N ILE A 728 -5.51 -24.68 23.69
CA ILE A 728 -6.08 -24.91 25.03
C ILE A 728 -6.26 -23.57 25.74
N VAL A 729 -7.37 -23.39 26.43
CA VAL A 729 -7.61 -22.24 27.30
C VAL A 729 -8.46 -22.66 28.50
N THR A 730 -8.29 -22.04 29.65
CA THR A 730 -9.07 -22.36 30.88
C THR A 730 -9.80 -21.14 31.40
N GLY A 731 -10.98 -21.36 32.01
CA GLY A 731 -11.79 -20.26 32.55
C GLY A 731 -13.10 -20.71 33.20
N ASN A 732 -14.03 -19.78 33.36
CA ASN A 732 -15.36 -19.98 33.96
C ASN A 732 -16.43 -19.97 32.86
N ILE A 733 -16.48 -21.03 32.04
CA ILE A 733 -17.38 -21.11 30.86
C ILE A 733 -18.75 -21.59 31.24
N THR A 734 -18.85 -22.64 32.11
CA THR A 734 -20.10 -23.26 32.49
C THR A 734 -20.78 -22.58 33.66
N SER A 735 -20.00 -21.97 34.56
CA SER A 735 -20.47 -21.18 35.71
C SER A 735 -19.38 -20.24 36.22
N SER A 736 -19.78 -19.21 36.99
CA SER A 736 -18.86 -18.22 37.56
C SER A 736 -17.81 -18.81 38.54
N ASN A 737 -18.01 -20.04 38.98
CA ASN A 737 -17.09 -20.76 39.91
C ASN A 737 -16.52 -22.04 39.29
N SER A 738 -16.73 -22.29 38.02
CA SER A 738 -16.19 -23.46 37.33
C SER A 738 -14.70 -23.27 37.02
N THR A 739 -14.01 -24.39 36.87
CA THR A 739 -12.65 -24.44 36.31
C THR A 739 -12.77 -25.30 35.04
N ASP A 740 -13.16 -24.66 33.98
CA ASP A 740 -13.42 -25.33 32.71
C ASP A 740 -12.16 -25.33 31.82
N ILE A 741 -11.98 -26.42 31.09
CA ILE A 741 -10.90 -26.61 30.14
C ILE A 741 -11.48 -26.73 28.75
N LEU A 742 -11.19 -25.75 27.89
CA LEU A 742 -11.54 -25.78 26.48
C LEU A 742 -10.32 -26.17 25.64
N ILE A 743 -10.48 -27.20 24.84
CA ILE A 743 -9.49 -27.66 23.85
C ILE A 743 -10.09 -27.52 22.46
N ILE A 744 -9.32 -26.98 21.51
CA ILE A 744 -9.62 -27.08 20.09
C ILE A 744 -8.64 -28.05 19.47
N ASN A 745 -9.16 -29.12 18.86
CA ASN A 745 -8.33 -30.10 18.19
C ASN A 745 -7.89 -29.65 16.77
N ASN A 746 -7.08 -30.44 16.10
CA ASN A 746 -6.59 -30.15 14.76
C ASN A 746 -7.68 -30.11 13.67
N ASN A 747 -8.84 -30.67 13.95
CA ASN A 747 -10.03 -30.64 13.06
C ASN A 747 -10.96 -29.44 13.36
N SER A 748 -10.51 -28.47 14.16
CA SER A 748 -11.31 -27.33 14.63
C SER A 748 -12.56 -27.72 15.44
N GLU A 749 -12.54 -28.88 16.12
CA GLU A 749 -13.62 -29.26 17.02
C GLU A 749 -13.36 -28.72 18.43
N PHE A 750 -14.42 -28.20 19.05
CA PHE A 750 -14.40 -27.64 20.40
C PHE A 750 -14.74 -28.72 21.42
N ILE A 751 -13.85 -28.90 22.39
CA ILE A 751 -13.99 -29.92 23.45
C ILE A 751 -13.93 -29.20 24.79
N LEU A 752 -15.06 -29.08 25.47
CA LEU A 752 -15.19 -28.49 26.79
C LEU A 752 -15.26 -29.60 27.85
N ASN A 753 -14.33 -29.62 28.77
CA ASN A 753 -14.28 -30.64 29.85
C ASN A 753 -14.39 -32.09 29.34
N GLY A 754 -13.76 -32.35 28.18
CA GLY A 754 -13.79 -33.64 27.52
C GLY A 754 -15.05 -33.93 26.67
N THR A 755 -16.02 -33.02 26.65
CA THR A 755 -17.24 -33.15 25.85
C THR A 755 -17.21 -32.22 24.63
N LYS A 756 -17.55 -32.74 23.44
CA LYS A 756 -17.64 -31.95 22.23
C LYS A 756 -18.81 -30.97 22.30
N ILE A 757 -18.53 -29.70 22.07
CA ILE A 757 -19.55 -28.66 21.84
C ILE A 757 -19.92 -28.68 20.37
N ASN A 758 -21.22 -28.69 20.07
CA ASN A 758 -21.73 -28.55 18.71
C ASN A 758 -22.01 -27.08 18.42
N ILE A 759 -21.26 -26.52 17.47
CA ILE A 759 -21.53 -25.19 16.92
C ILE A 759 -22.27 -25.39 15.60
N ASN A 760 -23.42 -24.74 15.44
CA ASN A 760 -24.32 -24.93 14.29
C ASN A 760 -23.80 -24.26 12.99
N TYR A 761 -22.52 -23.89 12.94
CA TYR A 761 -21.87 -23.20 11.84
C TYR A 761 -20.68 -23.98 11.31
N ASN A 762 -20.36 -23.78 10.05
CA ASN A 762 -19.24 -24.48 9.44
C ASN A 762 -17.90 -23.77 9.86
N VAL A 763 -17.26 -24.30 10.88
CA VAL A 763 -15.99 -23.83 11.41
C VAL A 763 -14.89 -24.80 10.97
N THR A 764 -14.08 -24.40 9.99
CA THR A 764 -13.06 -25.29 9.39
C THR A 764 -11.63 -24.81 9.53
N GLY A 765 -11.41 -23.55 9.93
CA GLY A 765 -10.08 -22.94 9.85
C GLY A 765 -9.76 -21.98 10.98
N ILE A 766 -9.83 -22.40 12.25
CA ILE A 766 -9.43 -21.55 13.37
C ILE A 766 -7.91 -21.40 13.37
N ASN A 767 -7.41 -20.17 13.19
CA ASN A 767 -5.99 -19.89 13.08
C ASN A 767 -5.37 -19.29 14.34
N ASN A 768 -6.18 -18.79 15.27
CA ASN A 768 -5.74 -18.15 16.51
C ASN A 768 -6.33 -18.85 17.73
N SER A 769 -5.64 -18.74 18.89
CA SER A 769 -6.18 -19.24 20.16
C SER A 769 -7.49 -18.57 20.50
N PRO A 770 -8.51 -19.30 20.93
CA PRO A 770 -9.74 -18.68 21.39
C PRO A 770 -9.50 -17.84 22.64
N VAL A 771 -10.39 -16.89 22.87
CA VAL A 771 -10.40 -16.00 24.02
C VAL A 771 -11.64 -16.31 24.87
N LEU A 772 -11.48 -16.27 26.18
CA LEU A 772 -12.56 -16.43 27.13
C LEU A 772 -12.81 -15.09 27.83
N ALA A 773 -14.02 -14.56 27.71
CA ALA A 773 -14.40 -13.30 28.34
C ALA A 773 -15.91 -13.28 28.60
N ASP A 774 -16.32 -12.80 29.78
CA ASP A 774 -17.73 -12.54 30.10
C ASP A 774 -18.10 -11.18 29.47
N ILE A 775 -18.41 -11.21 28.18
CA ILE A 775 -18.67 -9.98 27.42
C ILE A 775 -20.10 -9.48 27.57
N ASN A 776 -21.04 -10.36 27.93
CA ASN A 776 -22.45 -10.04 28.17
C ASN A 776 -22.77 -9.78 29.63
N SER A 777 -21.81 -9.95 30.55
CA SER A 777 -21.91 -9.76 32.01
C SER A 777 -22.94 -10.70 32.69
N ASP A 778 -23.11 -11.93 32.18
CA ASP A 778 -24.02 -12.92 32.74
C ASP A 778 -23.36 -13.80 33.82
N GLY A 779 -22.06 -13.57 34.09
CA GLY A 779 -21.27 -14.32 35.07
C GLY A 779 -20.68 -15.63 34.51
N LYS A 780 -20.74 -15.85 33.21
CA LYS A 780 -20.09 -16.94 32.47
C LYS A 780 -19.25 -16.35 31.35
N GLN A 781 -18.22 -17.04 30.92
CA GLN A 781 -17.39 -16.56 29.86
C GLN A 781 -17.80 -17.15 28.51
N GLU A 782 -17.89 -16.30 27.52
CA GLU A 782 -18.05 -16.68 26.13
C GLU A 782 -16.73 -17.14 25.53
N ILE A 783 -16.87 -18.04 24.55
CA ILE A 783 -15.77 -18.52 23.71
C ILE A 783 -15.74 -17.65 22.44
N ILE A 784 -14.73 -16.80 22.30
CA ILE A 784 -14.55 -15.87 21.19
C ILE A 784 -13.45 -16.40 20.29
N PHE A 785 -13.71 -16.52 18.99
CA PHE A 785 -12.75 -17.00 18.00
C PHE A 785 -13.04 -16.47 16.60
N SER A 786 -12.03 -16.49 15.74
CA SER A 786 -12.16 -16.16 14.31
C SER A 786 -12.02 -17.40 13.42
N ASN A 787 -12.74 -17.42 12.30
CA ASN A 787 -12.63 -18.42 11.24
C ASN A 787 -12.69 -17.69 9.88
N GLY A 788 -11.54 -17.50 9.23
CA GLY A 788 -11.41 -16.67 8.03
C GLY A 788 -11.67 -15.20 8.32
N ASP A 789 -12.67 -14.64 7.68
CA ASP A 789 -13.12 -13.25 7.78
C ASP A 789 -14.21 -13.01 8.84
N VAL A 790 -14.61 -14.06 9.55
CA VAL A 790 -15.76 -14.03 10.48
C VAL A 790 -15.32 -14.19 11.93
N ILE A 791 -15.87 -13.37 12.83
CA ILE A 791 -15.76 -13.53 14.30
C ILE A 791 -17.03 -14.18 14.85
N TYR A 792 -16.81 -15.09 15.77
CA TYR A 792 -17.83 -15.80 16.52
C TYR A 792 -17.67 -15.54 18.02
N ALA A 793 -18.79 -15.44 18.73
CA ALA A 793 -18.84 -15.51 20.19
C ALA A 793 -19.95 -16.48 20.57
N VAL A 794 -19.60 -17.58 21.28
CA VAL A 794 -20.52 -18.63 21.65
C VAL A 794 -20.46 -18.91 23.15
N ASN A 795 -21.60 -19.35 23.73
CA ASN A 795 -21.65 -19.81 25.10
C ASN A 795 -21.16 -21.27 25.25
N ALA A 796 -21.21 -21.80 26.48
CA ALA A 796 -20.83 -23.20 26.82
C ALA A 796 -21.54 -24.27 25.99
N ASN A 797 -22.67 -23.95 25.44
CA ASN A 797 -23.50 -24.90 24.66
C ASN A 797 -23.24 -24.77 23.14
N GLY A 798 -22.38 -23.88 22.70
CA GLY A 798 -22.10 -23.58 21.29
C GLY A 798 -23.14 -22.68 20.62
N VAL A 799 -23.98 -22.01 21.40
CA VAL A 799 -25.00 -21.07 20.91
C VAL A 799 -24.33 -19.68 20.78
N LEU A 800 -24.57 -19.03 19.64
CA LEU A 800 -24.03 -17.71 19.37
C LEU A 800 -24.67 -16.63 20.26
N LEU A 801 -23.91 -15.64 20.66
CA LEU A 801 -24.41 -14.42 21.28
C LEU A 801 -25.13 -13.52 20.26
N ASP A 802 -25.90 -12.57 20.79
CA ASP A 802 -26.51 -11.51 20.00
C ASP A 802 -25.47 -10.78 19.16
N ASN A 803 -25.81 -10.36 17.95
CA ASN A 803 -24.94 -9.71 16.97
C ASN A 803 -23.78 -10.56 16.42
N PHE A 804 -23.71 -11.86 16.70
CA PHE A 804 -22.72 -12.76 16.12
C PHE A 804 -23.42 -13.85 15.25
N PRO A 805 -22.74 -14.39 14.21
CA PRO A 805 -21.38 -14.09 13.76
C PRO A 805 -21.31 -12.76 13.00
N VAL A 806 -20.11 -12.19 12.87
CA VAL A 806 -19.85 -10.94 12.12
C VAL A 806 -18.80 -11.18 11.05
N ASP A 807 -19.16 -10.83 9.82
CA ASP A 807 -18.28 -10.90 8.65
C ASP A 807 -17.67 -9.53 8.36
N PHE A 808 -16.34 -9.49 8.25
CA PHE A 808 -15.56 -8.26 7.99
C PHE A 808 -15.12 -8.15 6.53
N ASN A 809 -15.44 -9.11 5.67
CA ASN A 809 -15.00 -9.18 4.26
C ASN A 809 -13.46 -9.09 4.07
N ASP A 810 -12.69 -9.30 5.12
CA ASP A 810 -11.24 -9.36 5.12
C ASP A 810 -10.76 -10.37 6.17
N SER A 811 -9.79 -11.20 5.82
CA SER A 811 -9.33 -12.28 6.67
C SER A 811 -8.77 -11.76 8.00
N ILE A 812 -9.33 -12.23 9.11
CA ILE A 812 -8.84 -11.88 10.45
C ILE A 812 -7.58 -12.70 10.73
N SER A 813 -6.46 -12.01 10.67
CA SER A 813 -5.14 -12.64 10.75
C SER A 813 -4.58 -12.69 12.17
N SER A 814 -5.04 -11.80 13.08
CA SER A 814 -4.58 -11.72 14.46
C SER A 814 -5.45 -12.50 15.44
N GLY A 815 -4.94 -12.72 16.66
CA GLY A 815 -5.79 -13.03 17.82
C GLY A 815 -6.64 -11.83 18.24
N VAL A 816 -7.58 -12.07 19.16
CA VAL A 816 -8.50 -11.04 19.66
C VAL A 816 -8.09 -10.61 21.06
N SER A 817 -8.16 -9.33 21.37
CA SER A 817 -8.14 -8.77 22.74
C SER A 817 -9.51 -8.21 23.08
N VAL A 818 -9.84 -8.12 24.36
CA VAL A 818 -11.17 -7.72 24.82
C VAL A 818 -11.08 -6.65 25.90
N ALA A 819 -11.65 -5.49 25.65
CA ALA A 819 -11.78 -4.40 26.62
C ALA A 819 -12.88 -3.42 26.21
N ASP A 820 -13.35 -2.59 27.14
CA ASP A 820 -14.15 -1.41 26.86
C ASP A 820 -13.18 -0.22 26.57
N ILE A 821 -12.93 0.02 25.28
CA ILE A 821 -11.91 1.00 24.85
C ILE A 821 -12.47 2.38 24.53
N ASN A 822 -13.80 2.57 24.61
CA ASN A 822 -14.48 3.83 24.37
C ASN A 822 -15.25 4.33 25.61
N ASN A 823 -15.24 3.54 26.70
CA ASN A 823 -15.87 3.82 28.01
C ASN A 823 -17.41 3.94 27.92
N ASP A 824 -18.05 3.18 27.07
CA ASP A 824 -19.50 3.11 26.91
C ASP A 824 -20.15 1.97 27.75
N ASN A 825 -19.33 1.22 28.48
CA ASN A 825 -19.66 0.02 29.26
C ASN A 825 -20.11 -1.19 28.39
N VAL A 826 -19.79 -1.17 27.13
CA VAL A 826 -19.87 -2.31 26.21
C VAL A 826 -18.46 -2.81 25.98
N TYR A 827 -18.24 -4.10 25.97
CA TYR A 827 -16.92 -4.65 25.64
C TYR A 827 -16.70 -4.64 24.15
N ASP A 828 -15.47 -4.33 23.75
CA ASP A 828 -15.01 -4.28 22.38
C ASP A 828 -14.05 -5.42 22.11
N LEU A 829 -14.16 -6.02 20.92
CA LEU A 829 -13.24 -6.99 20.35
C LEU A 829 -12.21 -6.26 19.49
N ILE A 830 -10.94 -6.36 19.85
CA ILE A 830 -9.85 -5.67 19.15
C ILE A 830 -9.02 -6.71 18.41
N PHE A 831 -8.91 -6.57 17.09
CA PHE A 831 -8.21 -7.51 16.21
C PHE A 831 -7.70 -6.81 14.96
N ALA A 832 -6.81 -7.48 14.23
CA ALA A 832 -6.28 -6.99 12.95
C ALA A 832 -6.56 -7.99 11.82
N THR A 833 -6.67 -7.45 10.61
CA THR A 833 -6.93 -8.20 9.38
C THR A 833 -5.67 -8.38 8.53
N SER A 834 -5.77 -9.18 7.49
CA SER A 834 -4.65 -9.44 6.57
C SER A 834 -4.25 -8.20 5.76
N ASN A 835 -5.21 -7.32 5.46
CA ASN A 835 -4.96 -6.04 4.81
C ASN A 835 -4.31 -5.01 5.75
N GLY A 836 -4.18 -5.34 7.04
CA GLY A 836 -3.55 -4.48 8.04
C GLY A 836 -4.52 -3.42 8.58
N ASP A 837 -5.79 -3.74 8.70
CA ASP A 837 -6.77 -2.89 9.34
C ASP A 837 -6.98 -3.36 10.79
N LEU A 838 -6.69 -2.48 11.74
CA LEU A 838 -6.95 -2.70 13.16
C LEU A 838 -8.37 -2.27 13.48
N TYR A 839 -9.20 -3.23 13.84
CA TYR A 839 -10.58 -3.03 14.24
C TYR A 839 -10.75 -2.99 15.75
N ALA A 840 -11.77 -2.26 16.19
CA ALA A 840 -12.43 -2.41 17.48
C ALA A 840 -13.93 -2.51 17.20
N TYR A 841 -14.53 -3.62 17.63
CA TYR A 841 -15.94 -3.94 17.34
C TYR A 841 -16.68 -4.21 18.66
N GLY A 842 -17.66 -3.37 18.96
CA GLY A 842 -18.48 -3.49 20.15
C GLY A 842 -19.46 -4.67 20.03
N ILE A 843 -19.65 -5.42 21.10
CA ILE A 843 -20.63 -6.52 21.13
C ILE A 843 -22.07 -6.02 20.90
N ASN A 844 -22.32 -4.72 20.93
CA ASN A 844 -23.58 -4.08 20.54
C ASN A 844 -23.82 -4.06 19.01
N GLY A 845 -22.91 -4.61 18.21
CA GLY A 845 -23.05 -4.70 16.77
C GLY A 845 -22.46 -3.53 15.97
N ALA A 846 -21.67 -2.67 16.60
CA ALA A 846 -21.13 -1.50 15.92
C ALA A 846 -19.58 -1.46 15.97
N VAL A 847 -18.97 -0.97 14.88
CA VAL A 847 -17.54 -0.59 14.90
C VAL A 847 -17.35 0.62 15.80
N VAL A 848 -16.36 0.57 16.67
CA VAL A 848 -16.04 1.68 17.58
C VAL A 848 -15.60 2.91 16.78
N SER A 849 -16.06 4.07 17.18
CA SER A 849 -15.73 5.33 16.49
C SER A 849 -14.21 5.55 16.43
N GLY A 850 -13.70 5.87 15.25
CA GLY A 850 -12.27 6.03 14.97
C GLY A 850 -11.59 4.78 14.45
N PHE A 851 -12.29 3.65 14.34
CA PHE A 851 -11.81 2.41 13.73
C PHE A 851 -12.54 2.11 12.41
N PRO A 852 -11.95 1.24 11.52
CA PRO A 852 -10.60 0.69 11.62
C PRO A 852 -9.51 1.74 11.36
N VAL A 853 -8.33 1.53 11.95
CA VAL A 853 -7.12 2.30 11.63
C VAL A 853 -6.11 1.41 10.91
N LYS A 854 -5.34 2.00 9.98
CA LYS A 854 -4.34 1.27 9.20
C LYS A 854 -3.10 0.97 10.04
N VAL A 855 -2.70 -0.28 10.06
CA VAL A 855 -1.39 -0.78 10.50
C VAL A 855 -0.69 -1.44 9.30
N GLY A 856 0.34 -2.23 9.48
CA GLY A 856 0.97 -2.90 8.34
C GLY A 856 0.24 -4.19 7.92
N LEU A 857 0.54 -4.68 6.74
CA LEU A 857 -0.07 -5.89 6.15
C LEU A 857 0.30 -7.16 6.92
N ASN A 858 -0.53 -8.20 6.76
CA ASN A 858 -0.32 -9.53 7.33
C ASN A 858 -0.06 -9.49 8.83
N THR A 859 -0.83 -8.71 9.55
CA THR A 859 -0.70 -8.54 11.00
C THR A 859 -1.25 -9.77 11.72
N THR A 860 -0.35 -10.64 12.20
CA THR A 860 -0.71 -11.85 12.96
C THR A 860 -0.63 -11.64 14.48
N SER A 861 -0.04 -10.54 14.93
CA SER A 861 0.06 -10.19 16.35
C SER A 861 -1.30 -9.87 16.94
N THR A 862 -1.62 -10.50 18.06
CA THR A 862 -2.76 -10.08 18.88
C THR A 862 -2.52 -8.65 19.38
N PRO A 863 -3.46 -7.70 19.17
CA PRO A 863 -3.31 -6.35 19.67
C PRO A 863 -3.14 -6.34 21.19
N ALA A 864 -2.08 -5.72 21.71
CA ALA A 864 -1.86 -5.61 23.14
C ALA A 864 -2.46 -4.30 23.66
N ILE A 865 -3.20 -4.39 24.77
CA ILE A 865 -3.77 -3.25 25.48
C ILE A 865 -2.75 -2.82 26.53
N ALA A 866 -2.38 -1.55 26.55
CA ALA A 866 -1.34 -1.02 27.42
C ALA A 866 -1.83 0.18 28.26
N ASN A 867 -1.25 0.31 29.45
CA ASN A 867 -1.32 1.52 30.27
C ASN A 867 -0.09 2.39 29.97
N LEU A 868 -0.21 3.37 29.12
CA LEU A 868 0.89 4.28 28.80
C LEU A 868 0.69 5.60 29.56
N ASN A 869 1.28 5.71 30.76
CA ASN A 869 1.17 6.89 31.64
C ASN A 869 -0.29 7.25 31.91
N ASP A 870 -1.04 6.34 32.47
CA ASP A 870 -2.46 6.40 32.78
C ASP A 870 -3.40 6.51 31.56
N THR A 871 -2.87 6.40 30.34
CA THR A 871 -3.66 6.44 29.12
C THR A 871 -3.81 5.03 28.53
N LEU A 872 -5.02 4.68 28.13
CA LEU A 872 -5.29 3.41 27.42
C LEU A 872 -4.70 3.48 26.01
N ALA A 873 -3.90 2.49 25.65
CA ALA A 873 -3.25 2.39 24.36
C ALA A 873 -3.38 0.98 23.76
N LEU A 874 -3.28 0.91 22.43
CA LEU A 874 -3.25 -0.31 21.65
C LEU A 874 -1.91 -0.43 20.94
N ILE A 875 -1.28 -1.59 21.06
CA ILE A 875 0.05 -1.89 20.51
C ILE A 875 -0.04 -3.11 19.59
N VAL A 876 0.49 -2.99 18.39
CA VAL A 876 0.40 -4.04 17.36
C VAL A 876 1.74 -4.20 16.66
N VAL A 877 2.20 -5.44 16.49
CA VAL A 877 3.34 -5.78 15.63
C VAL A 877 2.79 -6.27 14.31
N SER A 878 3.19 -5.64 13.23
CA SER A 878 2.72 -5.97 11.89
C SER A 878 3.69 -6.86 11.13
N GLY A 879 3.20 -7.60 10.13
CA GLY A 879 4.00 -8.45 9.27
C GLY A 879 5.01 -7.71 8.41
N ASP A 880 4.85 -6.40 8.22
CA ASP A 880 5.83 -5.52 7.56
C ASP A 880 7.07 -5.23 8.42
N GLY A 881 7.13 -5.73 9.64
CA GLY A 881 8.26 -5.57 10.56
C GLY A 881 8.22 -4.29 11.38
N TYR A 882 7.05 -3.66 11.51
CA TYR A 882 6.88 -2.46 12.32
C TYR A 882 6.01 -2.70 13.55
N LEU A 883 6.35 -2.00 14.62
CA LEU A 883 5.56 -1.88 15.84
C LEU A 883 4.74 -0.59 15.78
N TYR A 884 3.43 -0.72 15.77
CA TYR A 884 2.48 0.40 15.78
C TYR A 884 1.94 0.63 17.18
N GLY A 885 1.70 1.89 17.53
CA GLY A 885 1.12 2.28 18.79
C GLY A 885 0.08 3.38 18.61
N PHE A 886 -1.09 3.17 19.20
CA PHE A 886 -2.18 4.15 19.22
C PHE A 886 -2.62 4.39 20.66
N LYS A 887 -2.96 5.63 20.99
CA LYS A 887 -3.53 6.01 22.28
C LYS A 887 -4.96 6.50 22.09
N THR A 888 -5.80 6.16 23.05
CA THR A 888 -7.12 6.76 23.19
C THR A 888 -7.02 8.03 24.04
N ASN A 889 -8.15 8.72 24.27
CA ASN A 889 -8.24 9.83 25.24
C ASN A 889 -8.70 9.36 26.61
N LEU A 890 -8.75 8.04 26.84
CA LEU A 890 -9.29 7.47 28.08
C LEU A 890 -8.19 7.15 29.07
N ILE A 891 -8.53 7.27 30.36
CA ILE A 891 -7.71 6.77 31.44
C ILE A 891 -7.78 5.23 31.43
N TYR A 892 -6.63 4.59 31.53
CA TYR A 892 -6.56 3.14 31.63
C TYR A 892 -7.25 2.62 32.89
N ASN A 893 -8.13 1.63 32.71
CA ASN A 893 -8.82 0.96 33.80
C ASN A 893 -8.71 -0.55 33.64
N GLN A 894 -7.93 -1.18 34.51
CA GLN A 894 -7.70 -2.61 34.47
C GLN A 894 -8.99 -3.44 34.58
N ASN A 895 -10.01 -2.95 35.30
CA ASN A 895 -11.28 -3.65 35.47
C ASN A 895 -12.13 -3.70 34.17
N LYS A 896 -11.80 -2.87 33.18
CA LYS A 896 -12.43 -2.81 31.87
C LYS A 896 -11.64 -3.57 30.81
N VAL A 897 -10.59 -4.34 31.17
CA VAL A 897 -9.76 -5.14 30.27
C VAL A 897 -9.93 -6.60 30.65
N LEU A 898 -10.63 -7.38 29.83
CA LEU A 898 -10.90 -8.79 30.08
C LEU A 898 -9.81 -9.70 29.52
N TRP A 899 -9.24 -9.35 28.36
CA TRP A 899 -8.17 -10.09 27.71
C TRP A 899 -7.15 -9.11 27.11
N LYS A 900 -5.99 -8.97 27.76
CA LYS A 900 -5.08 -7.86 27.52
C LYS A 900 -4.20 -8.00 26.28
N ASN A 901 -3.73 -9.21 25.99
CA ASN A 901 -2.77 -9.49 24.93
C ASN A 901 -2.77 -10.99 24.56
N TYR A 902 -1.82 -11.40 23.72
CA TYR A 902 -1.62 -12.81 23.38
C TYR A 902 -1.47 -13.67 24.64
N LEU A 903 -2.23 -14.76 24.72
CA LEU A 903 -2.33 -15.62 25.92
C LEU A 903 -2.70 -14.87 27.20
N LYS A 904 -3.53 -13.83 27.06
CA LYS A 904 -4.19 -13.02 28.08
C LYS A 904 -3.32 -11.98 28.78
N ASP A 905 -2.18 -12.32 29.34
CA ASP A 905 -1.45 -11.47 30.28
C ASP A 905 0.08 -11.56 30.12
N LYS A 906 0.80 -10.79 30.93
CA LYS A 906 2.26 -10.73 30.93
C LYS A 906 2.95 -12.01 31.38
N TYR A 907 2.22 -12.91 32.04
CA TYR A 907 2.71 -14.21 32.48
C TYR A 907 2.49 -15.31 31.45
N LEU A 908 1.73 -15.00 30.40
CA LEU A 908 1.26 -15.91 29.34
C LEU A 908 0.44 -17.06 29.92
N SER A 909 -0.43 -16.76 30.89
CA SER A 909 -1.19 -17.72 31.67
C SER A 909 -2.25 -18.47 30.85
N ASN A 910 -2.72 -17.84 29.77
CA ASN A 910 -3.77 -18.37 28.88
C ASN A 910 -5.01 -18.87 29.67
N ASN A 911 -5.37 -18.15 30.71
CA ASN A 911 -6.55 -18.43 31.52
C ASN A 911 -7.32 -17.14 31.83
N ASN A 912 -8.60 -17.26 32.08
CA ASN A 912 -9.40 -16.15 32.58
C ASN A 912 -10.38 -16.66 33.63
N TYR A 913 -10.26 -16.22 34.88
CA TYR A 913 -11.20 -16.54 35.96
C TYR A 913 -11.88 -15.27 36.43
N LEU A 914 -13.20 -15.34 36.55
CA LEU A 914 -14.03 -14.23 37.02
C LEU A 914 -13.78 -13.96 38.51
N SER A 915 -13.60 -12.71 38.87
CA SER A 915 -13.56 -12.27 40.29
C SER A 915 -14.94 -11.81 40.71
N GLY A 916 -15.87 -12.78 40.97
CA GLY A 916 -17.07 -12.55 41.75
C GLY A 916 -18.13 -11.58 41.19
N ASN A 917 -18.43 -11.62 39.90
CA ASN A 917 -19.55 -10.85 39.36
C ASN A 917 -20.90 -11.55 39.62
N SER A 918 -21.93 -10.78 39.98
CA SER A 918 -23.29 -11.30 40.07
C SER A 918 -23.88 -11.49 38.68
N PRO A 919 -24.56 -12.63 38.40
CA PRO A 919 -25.16 -12.88 37.08
C PRO A 919 -26.22 -11.82 36.73
N ALA A 920 -26.38 -11.57 35.44
CA ALA A 920 -27.45 -10.71 34.93
C ALA A 920 -28.84 -11.27 35.36
N SER A 921 -29.73 -10.41 35.77
CA SER A 921 -31.09 -10.77 36.15
C SER A 921 -32.08 -10.43 35.04
N TYR A 922 -32.66 -11.44 34.40
CA TYR A 922 -33.69 -11.26 33.37
C TYR A 922 -35.11 -11.35 33.96
N SER A 923 -36.04 -10.55 33.40
CA SER A 923 -37.43 -10.60 33.81
C SER A 923 -38.20 -11.62 32.94
N GLY A 924 -38.99 -12.51 33.59
CA GLY A 924 -39.71 -13.61 32.88
C GLY A 924 -38.83 -14.83 32.67
N LYS A 925 -39.48 -15.95 32.30
CA LYS A 925 -38.86 -17.24 32.05
C LYS A 925 -38.36 -17.40 30.62
N LEU A 926 -39.09 -16.76 29.68
CA LEU A 926 -38.65 -16.48 28.30
C LEU A 926 -38.63 -14.95 28.10
N PRO A 927 -37.56 -14.24 28.44
CA PRO A 927 -37.50 -12.79 28.30
C PRO A 927 -37.80 -12.37 26.86
N SER A 928 -38.78 -11.49 26.65
CA SER A 928 -39.26 -11.13 25.29
C SER A 928 -38.21 -10.40 24.44
N ASP A 929 -37.31 -9.71 25.07
CA ASP A 929 -36.15 -9.03 24.46
C ASP A 929 -35.00 -9.98 24.03
N LYS A 930 -35.10 -11.23 24.50
CA LYS A 930 -34.16 -12.31 24.19
C LYS A 930 -34.75 -13.41 23.30
N VAL A 931 -35.91 -13.16 22.67
CA VAL A 931 -36.53 -14.08 21.70
C VAL A 931 -36.68 -13.39 20.36
N TYR A 932 -35.89 -13.80 19.40
CA TYR A 932 -35.84 -13.19 18.06
C TYR A 932 -35.31 -14.18 17.02
N ASN A 933 -35.34 -13.79 15.72
CA ASN A 933 -34.60 -14.49 14.67
C ASN A 933 -33.56 -13.59 14.02
N TRP A 934 -32.48 -14.19 13.56
CA TRP A 934 -31.41 -13.53 12.85
C TRP A 934 -30.84 -14.42 11.73
N PRO A 935 -30.57 -13.88 10.52
CA PRO A 935 -30.94 -12.52 10.06
C PRO A 935 -32.46 -12.37 9.93
N ASN A 936 -32.91 -11.10 10.06
CA ASN A 936 -34.31 -10.73 9.79
C ASN A 936 -34.35 -9.30 9.18
N PRO A 937 -34.66 -9.07 7.89
CA PRO A 937 -35.16 -10.09 6.94
C PRO A 937 -34.13 -11.18 6.56
N VAL A 938 -34.67 -12.33 6.13
CA VAL A 938 -33.90 -13.49 5.68
C VAL A 938 -33.74 -13.39 4.16
N TYR A 939 -32.52 -13.22 3.69
CA TYR A 939 -32.16 -13.19 2.25
C TYR A 939 -31.53 -14.51 1.80
N ASP A 940 -30.81 -15.16 2.69
CA ASP A 940 -30.14 -16.44 2.46
C ASP A 940 -30.99 -17.63 2.88
N GLY A 941 -30.65 -18.82 2.49
CA GLY A 941 -31.47 -20.04 2.66
C GLY A 941 -31.82 -20.46 4.10
N GLN A 942 -31.41 -19.70 5.14
CA GLN A 942 -31.66 -20.05 6.55
C GLN A 942 -31.72 -18.86 7.48
N THR A 943 -32.37 -19.01 8.65
CA THR A 943 -32.36 -18.10 9.78
C THR A 943 -32.29 -18.86 11.10
N PHE A 944 -31.82 -18.22 12.13
CA PHE A 944 -31.62 -18.79 13.46
C PHE A 944 -32.64 -18.17 14.40
N ILE A 945 -33.43 -19.01 15.10
CA ILE A 945 -34.38 -18.55 16.12
C ILE A 945 -33.69 -18.71 17.45
N ARG A 946 -33.48 -17.63 18.15
CA ARG A 946 -32.75 -17.53 19.40
C ARG A 946 -33.70 -17.18 20.55
N TYR A 947 -33.46 -17.77 21.72
CA TYR A 947 -34.23 -17.53 22.93
C TYR A 947 -33.43 -17.87 24.19
N TYR A 948 -33.53 -17.04 25.23
CA TYR A 948 -32.93 -17.30 26.52
C TYR A 948 -33.95 -17.99 27.42
N ILE A 949 -33.52 -19.05 28.12
CA ILE A 949 -34.34 -19.72 29.14
C ILE A 949 -33.87 -19.31 30.52
N ASN A 950 -34.70 -18.56 31.26
CA ASN A 950 -34.43 -18.12 32.62
C ASN A 950 -35.13 -19.06 33.61
N GLY A 951 -34.46 -20.15 33.98
CA GLY A 951 -34.96 -21.20 34.84
C GLY A 951 -34.63 -22.62 34.35
N ILE A 952 -35.26 -23.66 34.94
CA ILE A 952 -35.07 -25.05 34.54
C ILE A 952 -36.17 -25.46 33.54
N ALA A 953 -35.75 -25.68 32.30
CA ALA A 953 -36.68 -26.10 31.24
C ALA A 953 -36.91 -27.61 31.27
N SER A 954 -38.16 -28.02 31.26
CA SER A 954 -38.56 -29.42 31.07
C SER A 954 -38.86 -29.75 29.60
N SER A 955 -39.29 -28.76 28.80
CA SER A 955 -39.49 -28.87 27.36
C SER A 955 -39.55 -27.50 26.72
N VAL A 956 -39.11 -27.40 25.45
CA VAL A 956 -39.28 -26.23 24.58
C VAL A 956 -39.77 -26.71 23.21
N SER A 957 -40.62 -25.93 22.58
CA SER A 957 -41.03 -26.12 21.20
C SER A 957 -40.93 -24.82 20.39
N VAL A 958 -40.47 -24.90 19.16
CA VAL A 958 -40.45 -23.78 18.23
C VAL A 958 -41.31 -24.15 17.02
N LYS A 959 -42.38 -23.38 16.83
CA LYS A 959 -43.33 -23.60 15.72
C LYS A 959 -43.29 -22.39 14.79
N ILE A 960 -43.33 -22.64 13.49
CA ILE A 960 -43.42 -21.59 12.48
C ILE A 960 -44.79 -21.62 11.86
N LEU A 961 -45.47 -20.50 11.89
CA LEU A 961 -46.78 -20.33 11.26
C LEU A 961 -46.68 -19.33 10.11
N ASP A 962 -47.50 -19.48 9.10
CA ASP A 962 -47.69 -18.46 8.07
C ASP A 962 -48.58 -17.31 8.57
N LEU A 963 -48.81 -16.31 7.70
CA LEU A 963 -49.61 -15.14 8.05
C LEU A 963 -51.10 -15.48 8.33
N SER A 964 -51.61 -16.63 7.83
CA SER A 964 -52.96 -17.12 8.09
C SER A 964 -53.05 -17.91 9.40
N GLY A 965 -51.93 -18.21 10.04
CA GLY A 965 -51.86 -19.02 11.25
C GLY A 965 -51.73 -20.51 10.99
N GLU A 966 -51.49 -20.93 9.74
CA GLU A 966 -51.29 -22.32 9.40
C GLU A 966 -49.86 -22.76 9.74
N LEU A 967 -49.70 -23.96 10.27
CA LEU A 967 -48.40 -24.49 10.68
C LEU A 967 -47.55 -24.83 9.46
N VAL A 968 -46.44 -24.11 9.31
CA VAL A 968 -45.43 -24.36 8.26
C VAL A 968 -44.49 -25.50 8.69
N THR A 969 -43.96 -25.42 9.91
CA THR A 969 -43.04 -26.43 10.45
C THR A 969 -42.91 -26.33 11.96
N THR A 970 -42.46 -27.42 12.60
CA THR A 970 -42.00 -27.44 13.98
C THR A 970 -40.51 -27.76 13.97
N LEU A 971 -39.69 -26.92 14.60
CA LEU A 971 -38.25 -27.05 14.63
C LEU A 971 -37.77 -27.84 15.87
N PRO A 972 -36.65 -28.58 15.77
CA PRO A 972 -36.08 -29.33 16.89
C PRO A 972 -35.45 -28.33 17.87
N ALA A 973 -36.21 -27.91 18.87
CA ALA A 973 -35.78 -26.90 19.83
C ALA A 973 -34.78 -27.46 20.87
N THR A 974 -33.79 -26.62 21.26
CA THR A 974 -32.91 -26.89 22.41
C THR A 974 -33.55 -26.40 23.70
N ALA A 975 -33.15 -26.94 24.86
CA ALA A 975 -33.73 -26.60 26.17
C ALA A 975 -32.62 -26.43 27.25
N PHE A 976 -31.57 -25.73 26.92
CA PHE A 976 -30.48 -25.41 27.88
C PHE A 976 -31.00 -24.44 28.94
N SER A 977 -31.02 -24.87 30.17
CA SER A 977 -31.54 -24.11 31.32
C SER A 977 -30.58 -22.97 31.72
N ASN A 978 -31.11 -21.81 32.05
CA ASN A 978 -30.35 -20.59 32.39
C ASN A 978 -29.28 -20.25 31.32
N ALA A 979 -29.65 -20.33 30.05
CA ALA A 979 -28.76 -20.18 28.94
C ALA A 979 -29.49 -19.73 27.67
N ASP A 980 -28.71 -19.14 26.73
CA ASP A 980 -29.17 -18.91 25.37
C ASP A 980 -29.33 -20.26 24.62
N ASN A 981 -30.34 -20.29 23.81
CA ASN A 981 -30.70 -21.43 22.98
C ASN A 981 -30.91 -20.97 21.53
N GLU A 982 -30.66 -21.86 20.58
CA GLU A 982 -30.78 -21.55 19.15
C GLU A 982 -31.30 -22.73 18.38
N VAL A 983 -32.14 -22.48 17.39
CA VAL A 983 -32.59 -23.49 16.42
C VAL A 983 -32.57 -22.91 15.00
N VAL A 984 -32.07 -23.70 14.06
CA VAL A 984 -31.95 -23.30 12.64
C VAL A 984 -33.27 -23.58 11.92
N TRP A 985 -33.76 -22.59 11.19
CA TRP A 985 -34.84 -22.77 10.24
C TRP A 985 -34.34 -22.62 8.80
N ASN A 986 -34.32 -23.73 8.05
CA ASN A 986 -33.98 -23.70 6.63
C ASN A 986 -35.19 -23.20 5.83
N VAL A 987 -35.03 -22.08 5.15
CA VAL A 987 -36.09 -21.41 4.38
C VAL A 987 -35.93 -21.59 2.87
N SER A 988 -34.99 -22.41 2.39
CA SER A 988 -34.72 -22.59 0.95
C SER A 988 -35.96 -22.94 0.14
N GLY A 989 -36.87 -23.72 0.69
CA GLY A 989 -38.14 -24.10 0.09
C GLY A 989 -39.35 -23.23 0.47
N VAL A 990 -39.15 -22.20 1.28
CA VAL A 990 -40.21 -21.33 1.81
C VAL A 990 -40.39 -20.11 0.90
N GLN A 991 -41.64 -19.66 0.67
CA GLN A 991 -41.91 -18.46 -0.15
C GLN A 991 -41.58 -17.17 0.58
N SER A 992 -41.31 -16.10 -0.19
CA SER A 992 -41.18 -14.75 0.36
C SER A 992 -42.47 -14.34 1.08
N GLY A 993 -42.36 -13.80 2.28
CA GLY A 993 -43.53 -13.42 3.09
C GLY A 993 -43.17 -13.16 4.55
N ILE A 994 -44.21 -12.91 5.34
CA ILE A 994 -44.12 -12.77 6.80
C ILE A 994 -44.58 -14.08 7.44
N TYR A 995 -43.82 -14.53 8.42
CA TYR A 995 -44.08 -15.70 9.21
C TYR A 995 -44.05 -15.36 10.70
N TYR A 996 -44.68 -16.21 11.53
CA TYR A 996 -44.62 -16.09 12.98
C TYR A 996 -43.87 -17.30 13.55
N GLY A 997 -42.79 -17.00 14.30
CA GLY A 997 -42.10 -17.99 15.11
C GLY A 997 -42.70 -17.99 16.53
N ILE A 998 -43.18 -19.12 17.00
CA ILE A 998 -43.75 -19.30 18.35
C ILE A 998 -42.77 -20.15 19.13
N VAL A 999 -42.16 -19.55 20.16
CA VAL A 999 -41.29 -20.24 21.13
C VAL A 999 -42.11 -20.46 22.39
N GLU A 1000 -42.38 -21.74 22.72
CA GLU A 1000 -43.15 -22.14 23.91
C GLU A 1000 -42.26 -23.02 24.79
N GLY A 1001 -42.04 -22.60 26.04
CA GLY A 1001 -41.22 -23.30 27.01
C GLY A 1001 -42.01 -23.68 28.27
N ASN A 1002 -41.86 -24.93 28.78
CA ASN A 1002 -42.29 -25.31 30.12
C ASN A 1002 -41.05 -25.20 31.04
N ILE A 1003 -41.01 -24.10 31.81
CA ILE A 1003 -39.86 -23.69 32.63
C ILE A 1003 -40.33 -23.60 34.08
N ASP A 1004 -39.61 -24.24 34.99
CA ASP A 1004 -39.97 -24.37 36.39
C ASP A 1004 -41.43 -24.73 36.62
N GLY A 1005 -41.94 -25.66 35.77
CA GLY A 1005 -43.30 -26.16 35.88
C GLY A 1005 -44.42 -25.25 35.37
N SER A 1006 -44.13 -24.13 34.75
CA SER A 1006 -45.08 -23.23 34.11
C SER A 1006 -44.75 -23.01 32.61
N SER A 1007 -45.82 -22.89 31.80
CA SER A 1007 -45.66 -22.60 30.37
C SER A 1007 -45.57 -21.10 30.12
N GLU A 1008 -44.61 -20.70 29.35
CA GLU A 1008 -44.46 -19.31 28.81
C GLU A 1008 -44.29 -19.36 27.32
N THR A 1009 -44.85 -18.41 26.60
CA THR A 1009 -44.82 -18.34 25.13
C THR A 1009 -44.44 -16.97 24.66
N GLN A 1010 -43.52 -16.92 23.69
CA GLN A 1010 -43.12 -15.71 22.96
C GLN A 1010 -43.39 -15.89 21.48
N VAL A 1011 -43.76 -14.79 20.83
CA VAL A 1011 -44.05 -14.75 19.38
C VAL A 1011 -43.16 -13.73 18.71
N ILE A 1012 -42.44 -14.18 17.69
CA ILE A 1012 -41.60 -13.32 16.88
C ILE A 1012 -42.12 -13.25 15.44
N LYS A 1013 -41.78 -12.15 14.75
CA LYS A 1013 -42.13 -11.95 13.35
C LYS A 1013 -40.91 -12.13 12.46
N ILE A 1014 -40.97 -13.01 11.48
CA ILE A 1014 -39.87 -13.37 10.60
C ILE A 1014 -40.23 -12.93 9.17
N ALA A 1015 -39.39 -12.13 8.54
CA ALA A 1015 -39.55 -11.71 7.16
C ALA A 1015 -38.61 -12.52 6.25
N ILE A 1016 -39.15 -13.17 5.22
CA ILE A 1016 -38.34 -13.84 4.19
C ILE A 1016 -38.44 -13.06 2.90
N VAL A 1017 -37.30 -12.76 2.30
CA VAL A 1017 -37.18 -12.03 1.05
C VAL A 1017 -36.26 -12.82 0.10
N LYS A 1018 -36.80 -13.25 -1.03
CA LYS A 1018 -36.10 -14.04 -2.06
C LYS A 1018 -36.03 -13.25 -3.36
#